data_57864f72ba68c3757a216d53097dc458
#
_entry.id   57864f72ba68c3757a216d53097dc458
#
_cell.length_a   1.000
_cell.length_b   1.000
_cell.length_c   1.000
_cell.angle_alpha   90.00
_cell.angle_beta   90.00
_cell.angle_gamma   90.00
#
_symmetry.space_group_name_H-M   'P 1'
#
loop_
_entity.id
_entity.type
_entity.pdbx_description
1 polymer ?
#
loop_
_entity_poly.entity_id
_entity_poly.type
_entity_poly.pdbx_seq_one_letter_code
_entity_poly.pdbx_strand_id
1 'polypeptide(L)'
;MPARPWNGWKASSKKTGSDAEEIIISEHHTLSSGNVTTGNIIRGLRLINDVDWTVWFEGVSRIDTVLRERTDFAALDFFSRDQYRTAIEELARRSNLSEYRVAEKAIELAGQAASEHAASEHASAGDGDDSAPAPSAHTDVGFFLVGPRRLELEKAIGYRPTISQTVKRTFAKTGWLGIVLPVFALTALLLVLTGNALAHLGLSVTSIIVMLALFAVPASEGALAFFNTVVSLFLKPTRLIGYDYRHGVPPEARTLVVVPSLIGSRDDVEENIRNLEVHYLANLVDEIHFALLSDWPDSKIEIDAADTEILEYARAEIARLNARYPSEGAPRFYILHRRRLFNAAQGAWMGWERKRGKLHELDLLLRGDSDTTFLPLEVPLPEKVVHVMTLDADTRTTRDAVASLVGKLCHPLNRPHFDATKRVVTAGYTILQPRITASLTSGDEASFFQRVFSANRGLDPYVFAVSDLYQDVFSDGSFTGKGLYHVDAFEAALQGRIEENTVLSHDLLEGALARAALVTDVELVEDYPTRYSVDASRHHRWARGDWQLLGFILDPRSGVPALSRWKMVDNLRRSLTPIFWVMAAIAGWTLLPFTQAAQWQALLILSLFMAPTFDVVNAILPKSGDQTPRGHFSALARDVAFGTAMVALKIVLMAHNAWMMGDAIVRTLYRLFVSRQNLLEWRTASQAHKAGDNDVGSYYGMMYGAVIIGFVGLAIPVLADSTGAFVAFFFALFWIGSPAIASWISRSAETEDRLRISQADIHALRTVARRTWHYFESFVTEEHHNLPPDNFQESPAPVVAPRTSPTNVGVYLLSVVSARDFGWISLSDAITRIDATMTTIESMPRHRAISSTGTTPRR
;
A
#
# COMPACT_ATOMS: atom_id res chain seq x y z
N MET A 1 19.61 2.93 -71.28
CA MET A 1 19.92 3.94 -70.25
C MET A 1 20.76 3.32 -69.17
N PRO A 2 21.68 4.02 -68.53
CA PRO A 2 22.99 4.37 -69.09
C PRO A 2 24.13 3.71 -68.32
N ALA A 3 25.14 3.29 -69.04
CA ALA A 3 26.39 2.70 -68.57
C ALA A 3 27.33 3.70 -67.89
N ARG A 4 26.91 4.51 -66.94
CA ARG A 4 27.77 5.52 -66.30
C ARG A 4 28.37 5.20 -64.91
N PRO A 5 27.96 4.20 -64.11
CA PRO A 5 28.69 3.84 -62.89
C PRO A 5 29.98 3.03 -63.13
N TRP A 6 30.00 2.22 -64.12
CA TRP A 6 31.14 1.29 -64.40
C TRP A 6 32.47 1.98 -64.77
N ASN A 7 32.41 3.14 -65.43
CA ASN A 7 33.65 3.84 -65.88
C ASN A 7 34.34 4.58 -64.71
N GLY A 8 33.60 5.03 -63.71
CA GLY A 8 34.17 5.61 -62.51
C GLY A 8 34.92 4.59 -61.66
N TRP A 9 34.40 3.37 -61.64
CA TRP A 9 34.97 2.27 -60.87
C TRP A 9 36.28 1.76 -61.51
N LYS A 10 36.37 1.61 -62.84
CA LYS A 10 37.60 1.26 -63.53
C LYS A 10 38.67 2.32 -63.42
N ALA A 11 38.31 3.58 -63.27
CA ALA A 11 39.25 4.66 -63.04
C ALA A 11 39.81 4.70 -61.62
N SER A 12 39.03 4.25 -60.64
CA SER A 12 39.43 4.14 -59.24
C SER A 12 40.33 2.91 -58.99
N SER A 13 40.04 1.79 -59.62
CA SER A 13 40.87 0.55 -59.53
C SER A 13 42.26 0.71 -60.15
N LYS A 14 42.39 1.48 -61.22
CA LYS A 14 43.69 1.85 -61.82
C LYS A 14 44.58 2.75 -60.96
N LYS A 15 44.00 3.47 -59.99
CA LYS A 15 44.74 4.32 -59.03
C LYS A 15 45.26 3.53 -57.82
N THR A 16 44.69 2.43 -57.48
CA THR A 16 45.05 1.60 -56.31
C THR A 16 45.86 0.36 -56.66
N GLY A 17 46.04 0.05 -57.94
CA GLY A 17 46.87 -1.09 -58.39
C GLY A 17 46.25 -2.47 -58.10
N SER A 18 44.96 -2.55 -57.64
CA SER A 18 44.27 -3.76 -57.34
C SER A 18 43.34 -4.19 -58.47
N ASP A 19 43.24 -5.50 -58.76
CA ASP A 19 42.31 -6.01 -59.75
C ASP A 19 40.88 -5.89 -59.28
N ALA A 20 39.91 -5.68 -60.16
CA ALA A 20 38.52 -5.49 -59.88
C ALA A 20 37.92 -6.73 -59.16
N GLU A 21 38.44 -7.90 -59.43
CA GLU A 21 38.06 -9.15 -58.76
C GLU A 21 38.54 -9.21 -57.29
N GLU A 22 39.78 -8.74 -57.03
CA GLU A 22 40.31 -8.63 -55.69
C GLU A 22 39.50 -7.62 -54.79
N ILE A 23 39.06 -6.52 -55.36
CA ILE A 23 38.23 -5.52 -54.63
C ILE A 23 36.87 -6.12 -54.33
N ILE A 24 36.26 -6.84 -55.26
CA ILE A 24 34.94 -7.53 -55.03
C ILE A 24 35.09 -8.60 -53.97
N ILE A 25 36.13 -9.42 -54.01
CA ILE A 25 36.41 -10.43 -53.01
C ILE A 25 36.65 -9.81 -51.61
N SER A 26 37.44 -8.73 -51.57
CA SER A 26 37.69 -7.97 -50.31
C SER A 26 36.44 -7.34 -49.73
N GLU A 27 35.60 -6.74 -50.59
CA GLU A 27 34.29 -6.21 -50.13
C GLU A 27 33.32 -7.32 -49.66
N HIS A 28 33.29 -8.46 -50.41
CA HIS A 28 32.51 -9.61 -49.94
C HIS A 28 33.01 -10.18 -48.60
N HIS A 29 34.33 -10.22 -48.39
CA HIS A 29 34.90 -10.63 -47.10
C HIS A 29 34.55 -9.63 -45.99
N THR A 30 34.64 -8.33 -46.27
CA THR A 30 34.31 -7.24 -45.33
C THR A 30 32.82 -7.27 -44.96
N LEU A 31 31.94 -7.40 -45.96
CA LEU A 31 30.50 -7.50 -45.77
C LEU A 31 30.11 -8.81 -45.01
N SER A 32 30.74 -9.93 -45.38
CA SER A 32 30.51 -11.20 -44.67
C SER A 32 30.97 -11.12 -43.22
N SER A 33 32.14 -10.56 -42.95
CA SER A 33 32.64 -10.34 -41.60
C SER A 33 31.75 -9.37 -40.80
N GLY A 34 31.30 -8.27 -41.44
CA GLY A 34 30.37 -7.33 -40.85
C GLY A 34 29.01 -7.98 -40.49
N ASN A 35 28.49 -8.81 -41.41
CA ASN A 35 27.22 -9.53 -41.16
C ASN A 35 27.35 -10.56 -40.03
N VAL A 36 28.48 -11.28 -39.97
CA VAL A 36 28.74 -12.21 -38.87
C VAL A 36 28.87 -11.46 -37.55
N THR A 37 29.58 -10.34 -37.54
CA THR A 37 29.73 -9.52 -36.33
C THR A 37 28.41 -8.93 -35.89
N THR A 38 27.62 -8.37 -36.80
CA THR A 38 26.26 -7.87 -36.49
C THR A 38 25.34 -8.99 -36.01
N GLY A 39 25.38 -10.16 -36.64
CA GLY A 39 24.64 -11.33 -36.20
C GLY A 39 25.04 -11.78 -34.79
N ASN A 40 26.33 -11.75 -34.47
CA ASN A 40 26.81 -12.06 -33.12
C ASN A 40 26.42 -11.02 -32.08
N ILE A 41 26.45 -9.74 -32.42
CA ILE A 41 25.96 -8.66 -31.56
C ILE A 41 24.47 -8.84 -31.26
N ILE A 42 23.65 -9.07 -32.30
CA ILE A 42 22.21 -9.28 -32.10
C ILE A 42 21.93 -10.54 -31.26
N ARG A 43 22.66 -11.64 -31.49
CA ARG A 43 22.54 -12.85 -30.67
C ARG A 43 23.00 -12.59 -29.23
N GLY A 44 24.11 -11.88 -29.05
CA GLY A 44 24.59 -11.47 -27.73
C GLY A 44 23.58 -10.62 -26.95
N LEU A 45 22.97 -9.62 -27.62
CA LEU A 45 21.93 -8.79 -27.04
C LEU A 45 20.67 -9.60 -26.68
N ARG A 46 20.27 -10.56 -27.53
CA ARG A 46 19.16 -11.47 -27.22
C ARG A 46 19.51 -12.36 -26.04
N LEU A 47 20.69 -12.97 -26.02
CA LEU A 47 21.15 -13.79 -24.91
C LEU A 47 21.16 -13.00 -23.60
N ILE A 48 21.63 -11.76 -23.62
CA ILE A 48 21.60 -10.85 -22.47
C ILE A 48 20.17 -10.62 -21.96
N ASN A 49 19.19 -10.51 -22.85
CA ASN A 49 17.78 -10.33 -22.49
C ASN A 49 17.13 -11.66 -22.03
N ASP A 50 17.58 -12.81 -22.55
CA ASP A 50 17.00 -14.12 -22.26
C ASP A 50 17.58 -14.75 -20.98
N VAL A 51 18.73 -14.26 -20.51
CA VAL A 51 19.35 -14.76 -19.26
C VAL A 51 18.59 -14.22 -18.05
N ASP A 52 18.12 -15.11 -17.19
CA ASP A 52 17.73 -14.75 -15.84
C ASP A 52 18.98 -14.39 -15.03
N TRP A 53 19.28 -13.10 -14.99
CA TRP A 53 20.45 -12.56 -14.31
C TRP A 53 20.45 -12.86 -12.81
N THR A 54 19.29 -13.04 -12.20
CA THR A 54 19.13 -13.37 -10.79
C THR A 54 19.69 -14.78 -10.53
N VAL A 55 19.19 -15.75 -11.30
CA VAL A 55 19.61 -17.15 -11.18
C VAL A 55 21.09 -17.30 -11.55
N TRP A 56 21.53 -16.62 -12.62
CA TRP A 56 22.92 -16.66 -13.06
C TRP A 56 23.86 -16.11 -11.99
N PHE A 57 23.55 -14.91 -11.44
CA PHE A 57 24.37 -14.27 -10.42
C PHE A 57 24.47 -15.16 -9.18
N GLU A 58 23.36 -15.69 -8.71
CA GLU A 58 23.33 -16.59 -7.55
C GLU A 58 24.12 -17.89 -7.78
N GLY A 59 24.21 -18.36 -9.02
CA GLY A 59 24.97 -19.55 -9.38
C GLY A 59 26.49 -19.35 -9.42
N VAL A 60 26.98 -18.12 -9.64
CA VAL A 60 28.41 -17.80 -9.71
C VAL A 60 28.98 -17.13 -8.48
N SER A 61 28.11 -16.65 -7.57
CA SER A 61 28.49 -15.97 -6.35
C SER A 61 29.11 -16.91 -5.32
N ARG A 62 30.37 -16.71 -4.98
CA ARG A 62 31.05 -17.45 -3.93
C ARG A 62 30.46 -17.22 -2.53
N ILE A 63 29.93 -16.04 -2.31
CA ILE A 63 29.28 -15.68 -1.03
C ILE A 63 28.00 -16.50 -0.89
N ASP A 64 27.19 -16.56 -1.95
CA ASP A 64 25.97 -17.34 -1.96
C ASP A 64 26.25 -18.83 -1.71
N THR A 65 27.29 -19.39 -2.32
CA THR A 65 27.70 -20.78 -2.10
C THR A 65 27.96 -21.07 -0.63
N VAL A 66 28.77 -20.24 0.03
CA VAL A 66 29.13 -20.44 1.46
C VAL A 66 27.91 -20.26 2.36
N LEU A 67 27.07 -19.25 2.09
CA LEU A 67 25.87 -19.02 2.89
C LEU A 67 24.83 -20.14 2.72
N ARG A 68 24.64 -20.66 1.50
CA ARG A 68 23.73 -21.79 1.19
C ARG A 68 24.14 -23.10 1.84
N GLU A 69 25.45 -23.35 1.92
CA GLU A 69 25.99 -24.60 2.50
C GLU A 69 25.88 -24.64 4.03
N ARG A 70 25.85 -23.49 4.70
CA ARG A 70 26.01 -23.42 6.15
C ARG A 70 24.89 -22.71 6.89
N THR A 71 23.89 -22.19 6.19
CA THR A 71 22.77 -21.43 6.77
C THR A 71 21.50 -21.65 5.98
N ASP A 72 20.37 -21.14 6.51
CA ASP A 72 19.07 -21.18 5.84
C ASP A 72 18.93 -20.13 4.70
N PHE A 73 20.03 -19.57 4.22
CA PHE A 73 20.08 -18.56 3.16
C PHE A 73 19.32 -18.95 1.90
N ALA A 74 19.31 -20.25 1.56
CA ALA A 74 18.60 -20.78 0.38
C ALA A 74 17.09 -20.64 0.50
N ALA A 75 16.53 -20.65 1.70
CA ALA A 75 15.09 -20.54 1.96
C ALA A 75 14.60 -19.08 1.94
N LEU A 76 15.50 -18.10 1.98
CA LEU A 76 15.16 -16.68 1.96
C LEU A 76 14.61 -16.26 0.60
N ASP A 77 13.78 -15.23 0.57
CA ASP A 77 13.40 -14.56 -0.67
C ASP A 77 14.59 -13.84 -1.31
N PHE A 78 14.48 -13.51 -2.60
CA PHE A 78 15.59 -12.89 -3.34
C PHE A 78 16.05 -11.56 -2.72
N PHE A 79 15.11 -10.73 -2.29
CA PHE A 79 15.43 -9.43 -1.70
C PHE A 79 16.12 -9.56 -0.35
N SER A 80 15.76 -10.55 0.44
CA SER A 80 16.43 -10.88 1.71
C SER A 80 17.84 -11.38 1.48
N ARG A 81 18.05 -12.25 0.49
CA ARG A 81 19.40 -12.66 0.07
C ARG A 81 20.26 -11.48 -0.38
N ASP A 82 19.66 -10.57 -1.14
CA ASP A 82 20.34 -9.35 -1.62
C ASP A 82 20.69 -8.39 -0.47
N GLN A 83 19.86 -8.29 0.55
CA GLN A 83 20.18 -7.52 1.76
C GLN A 83 21.39 -8.10 2.50
N TYR A 84 21.53 -9.43 2.59
CA TYR A 84 22.69 -10.06 3.20
C TYR A 84 23.95 -9.79 2.39
N ARG A 85 23.89 -9.94 1.06
CA ARG A 85 25.01 -9.58 0.16
C ARG A 85 25.43 -8.12 0.31
N THR A 86 24.46 -7.21 0.27
CA THR A 86 24.70 -5.77 0.44
C THR A 86 25.32 -5.46 1.80
N ALA A 87 24.87 -6.12 2.88
CA ALA A 87 25.45 -5.94 4.19
C ALA A 87 26.90 -6.46 4.25
N ILE A 88 27.20 -7.61 3.66
CA ILE A 88 28.56 -8.16 3.57
C ILE A 88 29.47 -7.24 2.76
N GLU A 89 29.02 -6.76 1.60
CA GLU A 89 29.77 -5.82 0.76
C GLU A 89 30.07 -4.51 1.51
N GLU A 90 29.05 -3.94 2.19
CA GLU A 90 29.21 -2.71 2.97
C GLU A 90 30.23 -2.90 4.12
N LEU A 91 30.17 -4.03 4.82
CA LEU A 91 31.08 -4.36 5.90
C LEU A 91 32.50 -4.59 5.39
N ALA A 92 32.66 -5.27 4.26
CA ALA A 92 33.96 -5.52 3.63
C ALA A 92 34.63 -4.22 3.14
N ARG A 93 33.90 -3.34 2.47
CA ARG A 93 34.43 -2.07 1.95
C ARG A 93 35.04 -1.14 3.01
N ARG A 94 34.67 -1.33 4.28
CA ARG A 94 35.09 -0.49 5.40
C ARG A 94 35.77 -1.24 6.51
N SER A 95 36.16 -2.47 6.26
CA SER A 95 37.06 -3.29 7.03
C SER A 95 38.29 -3.66 6.19
N ASN A 96 39.25 -4.29 6.76
CA ASN A 96 40.42 -4.81 6.02
C ASN A 96 40.23 -6.26 5.56
N LEU A 97 38.97 -6.72 5.46
CA LEU A 97 38.64 -8.10 5.10
C LEU A 97 37.93 -8.14 3.73
N SER A 98 38.14 -9.27 3.03
CA SER A 98 37.32 -9.55 1.82
C SER A 98 35.90 -9.93 2.22
N GLU A 99 34.95 -9.77 1.27
CA GLU A 99 33.54 -10.15 1.44
C GLU A 99 33.39 -11.59 1.91
N TYR A 100 34.17 -12.51 1.33
CA TYR A 100 34.20 -13.91 1.74
C TYR A 100 34.56 -14.08 3.21
N ARG A 101 35.59 -13.37 3.70
CA ARG A 101 36.00 -13.41 5.12
C ARG A 101 34.99 -12.79 6.08
N VAL A 102 34.29 -11.77 5.64
CA VAL A 102 33.18 -11.17 6.40
C VAL A 102 32.05 -12.18 6.55
N ALA A 103 31.68 -12.87 5.46
CA ALA A 103 30.67 -13.93 5.48
C ALA A 103 31.04 -15.09 6.41
N GLU A 104 32.30 -15.59 6.31
CA GLU A 104 32.80 -16.63 7.21
C GLU A 104 32.75 -16.19 8.69
N LYS A 105 33.13 -14.94 9.00
CA LYS A 105 33.10 -14.43 10.37
C LYS A 105 31.69 -14.28 10.92
N ALA A 106 30.75 -13.89 10.08
CA ALA A 106 29.33 -13.84 10.44
C ALA A 106 28.77 -15.24 10.77
N ILE A 107 29.10 -16.25 9.95
CA ILE A 107 28.71 -17.65 10.16
C ILE A 107 29.38 -18.21 11.46
N GLU A 108 30.65 -17.91 11.68
CA GLU A 108 31.37 -18.32 12.91
C GLU A 108 30.66 -17.77 14.16
N LEU A 109 30.32 -16.47 14.18
CA LEU A 109 29.65 -15.85 15.31
C LEU A 109 28.25 -16.41 15.53
N ALA A 110 27.50 -16.72 14.43
CA ALA A 110 26.22 -17.37 14.52
C ALA A 110 26.31 -18.78 15.10
N GLY A 111 27.33 -19.56 14.69
CA GLY A 111 27.60 -20.88 15.24
C GLY A 111 28.01 -20.85 16.72
N GLN A 112 28.83 -19.87 17.16
CA GLN A 112 29.16 -19.66 18.57
C GLN A 112 27.92 -19.35 19.41
N ALA A 113 27.06 -18.42 18.92
CA ALA A 113 25.81 -18.07 19.58
C ALA A 113 24.86 -19.25 19.70
N ALA A 114 24.79 -20.11 18.67
CA ALA A 114 23.99 -21.34 18.68
C ALA A 114 24.47 -22.30 19.78
N SER A 115 25.79 -22.48 19.91
CA SER A 115 26.41 -23.36 20.91
C SER A 115 26.18 -22.84 22.33
N GLU A 116 26.32 -21.54 22.54
CA GLU A 116 26.06 -20.89 23.84
C GLU A 116 24.59 -21.04 24.26
N HIS A 117 23.67 -20.92 23.31
CA HIS A 117 22.22 -21.04 23.57
C HIS A 117 21.83 -22.48 23.92
N ALA A 118 22.30 -23.45 23.13
CA ALA A 118 22.09 -24.87 23.44
C ALA A 118 22.64 -25.28 24.81
N ALA A 119 23.79 -24.74 25.21
CA ALA A 119 24.35 -24.98 26.53
C ALA A 119 23.52 -24.36 27.68
N SER A 120 22.92 -23.20 27.45
CA SER A 120 22.03 -22.53 28.42
C SER A 120 20.66 -23.23 28.55
N GLU A 121 20.12 -23.78 27.48
CA GLU A 121 18.87 -24.56 27.49
C GLU A 121 19.07 -25.89 28.22
N HIS A 122 20.17 -26.61 27.98
CA HIS A 122 20.48 -27.83 28.71
C HIS A 122 20.72 -27.61 30.22
N ALA A 123 21.14 -26.41 30.61
CA ALA A 123 21.30 -26.06 32.00
C ALA A 123 19.98 -25.69 32.70
N SER A 124 18.95 -25.35 31.96
CA SER A 124 17.61 -24.94 32.45
C SER A 124 16.54 -26.01 32.28
N ALA A 125 16.71 -27.00 31.41
CA ALA A 125 15.79 -28.10 31.17
C ALA A 125 16.02 -29.21 32.23
N GLY A 126 15.11 -29.28 33.19
CA GLY A 126 14.88 -30.51 33.93
C GLY A 126 14.14 -31.50 33.03
N ASP A 127 14.53 -32.79 33.06
CA ASP A 127 14.04 -33.94 32.30
C ASP A 127 12.55 -33.84 31.92
N GLY A 128 12.25 -33.80 30.62
CA GLY A 128 10.91 -34.18 30.20
C GLY A 128 10.24 -33.56 28.98
N ASP A 129 10.87 -32.85 28.09
CA ASP A 129 10.23 -32.42 26.83
C ASP A 129 11.14 -32.65 25.61
N ASP A 130 10.75 -33.67 24.82
CA ASP A 130 11.43 -34.15 23.60
C ASP A 130 11.04 -33.35 22.33
N SER A 131 10.46 -32.15 22.49
CA SER A 131 10.17 -31.27 21.36
C SER A 131 11.46 -30.60 20.88
N ALA A 132 11.86 -30.86 19.64
CA ALA A 132 13.01 -30.22 19.02
C ALA A 132 12.89 -28.70 19.15
N PRO A 133 13.91 -28.01 19.72
CA PRO A 133 13.83 -26.56 19.93
C PRO A 133 13.66 -25.87 18.58
N ALA A 134 12.65 -24.99 18.48
CA ALA A 134 12.49 -24.11 17.35
C ALA A 134 13.79 -23.34 17.12
N PRO A 135 14.27 -23.13 15.87
CA PRO A 135 15.51 -22.39 15.62
C PRO A 135 15.44 -21.04 16.35
N SER A 136 16.31 -20.90 17.34
CA SER A 136 16.34 -19.69 18.16
C SER A 136 16.80 -18.53 17.29
N ALA A 137 16.24 -17.35 17.51
CA ALA A 137 16.61 -16.15 16.80
C ALA A 137 18.12 -15.86 16.79
N HIS A 138 18.86 -16.38 17.78
CA HIS A 138 20.29 -16.15 17.97
C HIS A 138 21.19 -16.96 17.04
N THR A 139 20.65 -17.95 16.31
CA THR A 139 21.43 -18.87 15.45
C THR A 139 21.46 -18.43 13.98
N ASP A 140 20.60 -17.51 13.58
CA ASP A 140 20.55 -16.99 12.21
C ASP A 140 21.69 -15.99 11.92
N VAL A 141 22.37 -16.15 10.78
CA VAL A 141 23.48 -15.27 10.37
C VAL A 141 23.01 -13.82 10.17
N GLY A 142 21.75 -13.62 9.83
CA GLY A 142 21.13 -12.31 9.69
C GLY A 142 21.16 -11.47 10.97
N PHE A 143 21.18 -12.11 12.14
CA PHE A 143 21.35 -11.41 13.42
C PHE A 143 22.63 -10.58 13.47
N PHE A 144 23.70 -11.09 12.84
CA PHE A 144 25.00 -10.44 12.79
C PHE A 144 25.18 -9.54 11.56
N LEU A 145 24.49 -9.82 10.45
CA LEU A 145 24.61 -9.02 9.23
C LEU A 145 23.73 -7.77 9.25
N VAL A 146 22.46 -7.91 9.60
CA VAL A 146 21.44 -6.85 9.52
C VAL A 146 20.69 -6.64 10.83
N GLY A 147 20.77 -7.59 11.75
CA GLY A 147 20.03 -7.64 13.00
C GLY A 147 20.70 -6.93 14.19
N PRO A 148 20.20 -7.15 15.43
CA PRO A 148 20.62 -6.45 16.63
C PRO A 148 22.09 -6.68 17.02
N ARG A 149 22.66 -7.85 16.67
CA ARG A 149 24.05 -8.20 16.99
C ARG A 149 25.07 -7.75 15.93
N ARG A 150 24.68 -6.96 14.93
CA ARG A 150 25.55 -6.41 13.88
C ARG A 150 26.79 -5.70 14.48
N LEU A 151 26.63 -5.02 15.62
CA LEU A 151 27.72 -4.33 16.29
C LEU A 151 28.83 -5.28 16.76
N GLU A 152 28.52 -6.54 17.07
CA GLU A 152 29.50 -7.55 17.46
C GLU A 152 30.36 -7.95 16.26
N LEU A 153 29.71 -8.20 15.10
CA LEU A 153 30.43 -8.48 13.86
C LEU A 153 31.29 -7.28 13.44
N GLU A 154 30.78 -6.07 13.53
CA GLU A 154 31.51 -4.84 13.20
C GLU A 154 32.78 -4.68 14.06
N LYS A 155 32.69 -4.98 15.35
CA LYS A 155 33.85 -4.97 16.25
C LYS A 155 34.87 -6.08 15.91
N ALA A 156 34.37 -7.28 15.60
CA ALA A 156 35.21 -8.43 15.27
C ALA A 156 36.00 -8.24 13.97
N ILE A 157 35.45 -7.49 13.00
CA ILE A 157 36.10 -7.24 11.69
C ILE A 157 36.81 -5.88 11.63
N GLY A 158 36.74 -5.06 12.68
CA GLY A 158 37.36 -3.72 12.71
C GLY A 158 36.65 -2.70 11.77
N TYR A 159 35.33 -2.81 11.61
CA TYR A 159 34.53 -1.95 10.73
C TYR A 159 34.49 -0.50 11.22
N ARG A 160 34.57 0.45 10.28
CA ARG A 160 34.43 1.89 10.54
C ARG A 160 33.09 2.41 10.02
N PRO A 161 32.15 2.77 10.93
CA PRO A 161 30.84 3.24 10.50
C PRO A 161 30.89 4.55 9.70
N THR A 162 29.92 4.75 8.81
CA THR A 162 29.74 6.01 8.09
C THR A 162 29.19 7.08 9.03
N ILE A 163 29.34 8.37 8.65
CA ILE A 163 28.70 9.49 9.38
C ILE A 163 27.18 9.28 9.42
N SER A 164 26.55 8.90 8.31
CA SER A 164 25.10 8.62 8.23
C SER A 164 24.69 7.52 9.21
N GLN A 165 25.44 6.42 9.28
CA GLN A 165 25.15 5.33 10.24
C GLN A 165 25.33 5.77 11.68
N THR A 166 26.37 6.56 11.97
CA THR A 166 26.60 7.10 13.31
C THR A 166 25.46 8.02 13.71
N VAL A 167 25.01 8.91 12.81
CA VAL A 167 23.84 9.79 13.02
C VAL A 167 22.60 8.96 13.26
N LYS A 168 22.28 7.97 12.38
CA LYS A 168 21.13 7.08 12.55
C LYS A 168 21.14 6.37 13.90
N ARG A 169 22.28 5.81 14.31
CA ARG A 169 22.43 5.10 15.59
C ARG A 169 22.30 6.02 16.80
N THR A 170 22.87 7.23 16.73
CA THR A 170 22.72 8.23 17.78
C THR A 170 21.27 8.65 17.90
N PHE A 171 20.61 8.90 16.76
CA PHE A 171 19.20 9.27 16.70
C PHE A 171 18.29 8.14 17.24
N ALA A 172 18.55 6.88 16.87
CA ALA A 172 17.80 5.73 17.40
C ALA A 172 17.94 5.59 18.93
N LYS A 173 19.11 5.92 19.50
CA LYS A 173 19.33 5.91 20.96
C LYS A 173 18.55 6.99 21.70
N THR A 174 18.28 8.14 21.07
CA THR A 174 17.49 9.22 21.70
C THR A 174 16.00 8.89 21.81
N GLY A 175 15.54 7.85 21.08
CA GLY A 175 14.16 7.41 21.08
C GLY A 175 13.20 8.54 20.64
N TRP A 176 12.02 8.58 21.22
CA TRP A 176 11.00 9.59 20.90
C TRP A 176 11.46 11.04 21.11
N LEU A 177 12.39 11.29 22.03
CA LEU A 177 12.95 12.64 22.24
C LEU A 177 13.71 13.15 21.02
N GLY A 178 14.32 12.27 20.22
CA GLY A 178 14.95 12.64 18.96
C GLY A 178 13.99 13.26 17.93
N ILE A 179 12.69 12.95 18.02
CA ILE A 179 11.66 13.56 17.18
C ILE A 179 11.10 14.81 17.86
N VAL A 180 10.65 14.69 19.09
CA VAL A 180 9.89 15.75 19.79
C VAL A 180 10.73 17.01 20.01
N LEU A 181 11.99 16.87 20.46
CA LEU A 181 12.82 18.04 20.73
C LEU A 181 13.14 18.90 19.50
N PRO A 182 13.56 18.32 18.34
CA PRO A 182 13.75 19.13 17.13
C PRO A 182 12.46 19.78 16.62
N VAL A 183 11.33 19.06 16.63
CA VAL A 183 10.03 19.62 16.21
C VAL A 183 9.61 20.76 17.14
N PHE A 184 9.76 20.57 18.45
CA PHE A 184 9.49 21.62 19.42
C PHE A 184 10.40 22.84 19.23
N ALA A 185 11.70 22.63 19.04
CA ALA A 185 12.68 23.70 18.82
C ALA A 185 12.38 24.49 17.52
N LEU A 186 12.03 23.79 16.44
CA LEU A 186 11.64 24.44 15.18
C LEU A 186 10.33 25.22 15.33
N THR A 187 9.35 24.65 16.02
CA THR A 187 8.08 25.33 16.32
C THR A 187 8.33 26.58 17.15
N ALA A 188 9.13 26.47 18.23
CA ALA A 188 9.49 27.59 19.07
C ALA A 188 10.22 28.69 18.28
N LEU A 189 11.15 28.31 17.40
CA LEU A 189 11.85 29.27 16.52
C LEU A 189 10.85 29.99 15.60
N LEU A 190 9.92 29.31 14.98
CA LEU A 190 8.88 29.92 14.14
C LEU A 190 8.01 30.88 14.95
N LEU A 191 7.63 30.49 16.16
CA LEU A 191 6.84 31.38 17.04
C LEU A 191 7.62 32.62 17.49
N VAL A 192 8.92 32.48 17.81
CA VAL A 192 9.77 33.65 18.18
C VAL A 192 9.92 34.59 17.00
N LEU A 193 10.20 34.08 15.79
CA LEU A 193 10.31 34.92 14.59
C LEU A 193 8.99 35.66 14.29
N THR A 194 7.87 34.94 14.39
CA THR A 194 6.53 35.48 14.17
C THR A 194 6.19 36.51 15.28
N GLY A 195 6.50 36.20 16.53
CA GLY A 195 6.26 37.09 17.66
C GLY A 195 7.05 38.39 17.55
N ASN A 196 8.32 38.33 17.15
CA ASN A 196 9.12 39.53 16.85
C ASN A 196 8.48 40.38 15.73
N ALA A 197 8.04 39.71 14.62
CA ALA A 197 7.36 40.46 13.55
C ALA A 197 6.08 41.14 14.02
N LEU A 198 5.27 40.46 14.84
CA LEU A 198 4.04 41.05 15.43
C LEU A 198 4.31 42.17 16.43
N ALA A 199 5.39 42.07 17.21
CA ALA A 199 5.77 43.13 18.17
C ALA A 199 6.13 44.46 17.48
N HIS A 200 6.74 44.37 16.28
CA HIS A 200 7.01 45.59 15.48
C HIS A 200 5.75 46.30 14.95
N LEU A 201 4.59 45.64 14.99
CA LEU A 201 3.31 46.21 14.56
C LEU A 201 2.59 46.98 15.66
N GLY A 202 3.16 47.11 16.86
CA GLY A 202 2.55 47.86 17.97
C GLY A 202 1.33 47.20 18.60
N LEU A 203 1.16 45.89 18.41
CA LEU A 203 0.07 45.11 19.01
C LEU A 203 0.24 45.00 20.52
N SER A 204 -0.86 44.84 21.25
CA SER A 204 -0.82 44.54 22.67
C SER A 204 -0.16 43.18 22.92
N VAL A 205 0.55 43.04 24.02
CA VAL A 205 1.19 41.78 24.42
C VAL A 205 0.15 40.65 24.46
N THR A 206 -1.05 40.91 24.93
CA THR A 206 -2.15 39.94 24.96
C THR A 206 -2.53 39.45 23.55
N SER A 207 -2.66 40.37 22.59
CA SER A 207 -2.98 40.06 21.20
C SER A 207 -1.87 39.20 20.59
N ILE A 208 -0.61 39.50 20.83
CA ILE A 208 0.54 38.73 20.36
C ILE A 208 0.50 37.30 20.95
N ILE A 209 0.28 37.18 22.26
CA ILE A 209 0.21 35.85 22.92
C ILE A 209 -0.95 35.04 22.34
N VAL A 210 -2.13 35.60 22.14
CA VAL A 210 -3.27 34.87 21.54
C VAL A 210 -2.95 34.46 20.13
N MET A 211 -2.40 35.32 19.29
CA MET A 211 -2.04 35.00 17.91
C MET A 211 -0.99 33.87 17.84
N LEU A 212 0.04 33.92 18.69
CA LEU A 212 1.07 32.89 18.77
C LEU A 212 0.52 31.55 19.28
N ALA A 213 -0.36 31.58 20.28
CA ALA A 213 -1.02 30.37 20.78
C ALA A 213 -1.88 29.71 19.70
N LEU A 214 -2.61 30.52 18.92
CA LEU A 214 -3.40 30.00 17.79
C LEU A 214 -2.50 29.49 16.63
N PHE A 215 -1.38 30.14 16.38
CA PHE A 215 -0.44 29.75 15.33
C PHE A 215 0.43 28.55 15.72
N ALA A 216 0.60 28.24 17.00
CA ALA A 216 1.48 27.17 17.48
C ALA A 216 1.15 25.81 16.85
N VAL A 217 -0.12 25.44 16.72
CA VAL A 217 -0.53 24.16 16.13
C VAL A 217 -0.25 24.12 14.62
N PRO A 218 -0.67 25.09 13.78
CA PRO A 218 -0.25 25.15 12.37
C PRO A 218 1.26 25.22 12.17
N ALA A 219 2.00 25.95 13.01
CA ALA A 219 3.45 26.04 12.96
C ALA A 219 4.12 24.69 13.24
N SER A 220 3.58 23.92 14.20
CA SER A 220 4.09 22.57 14.52
C SER A 220 3.89 21.57 13.38
N GLU A 221 2.83 21.72 12.57
CA GLU A 221 2.62 20.93 11.35
C GLU A 221 3.74 21.18 10.33
N GLY A 222 4.06 22.45 10.07
CA GLY A 222 5.17 22.83 9.20
C GLY A 222 6.53 22.35 9.74
N ALA A 223 6.76 22.48 11.04
CA ALA A 223 7.98 22.01 11.70
C ALA A 223 8.17 20.50 11.58
N LEU A 224 7.10 19.71 11.79
CA LEU A 224 7.15 18.26 11.65
C LEU A 224 7.36 17.84 10.19
N ALA A 225 6.68 18.49 9.24
CA ALA A 225 6.87 18.21 7.81
C ALA A 225 8.31 18.50 7.38
N PHE A 226 8.88 19.62 7.81
CA PHE A 226 10.28 19.95 7.56
C PHE A 226 11.24 18.91 8.17
N PHE A 227 11.04 18.58 9.43
CA PHE A 227 11.86 17.59 10.14
C PHE A 227 11.82 16.24 9.42
N ASN A 228 10.64 15.72 9.11
CA ASN A 228 10.48 14.43 8.40
C ASN A 228 11.18 14.44 7.05
N THR A 229 11.08 15.55 6.30
CA THR A 229 11.76 15.68 5.01
C THR A 229 13.27 15.66 5.16
N VAL A 230 13.82 16.44 6.08
CA VAL A 230 15.28 16.49 6.31
C VAL A 230 15.78 15.09 6.72
N VAL A 231 15.08 14.41 7.61
CA VAL A 231 15.48 13.08 8.06
C VAL A 231 15.37 12.05 6.92
N SER A 232 14.32 12.10 6.11
CA SER A 232 14.13 11.17 4.98
C SER A 232 15.22 11.28 3.90
N LEU A 233 15.90 12.41 3.76
CA LEU A 233 17.06 12.55 2.86
C LEU A 233 18.25 11.67 3.28
N PHE A 234 18.35 11.33 4.55
CA PHE A 234 19.47 10.55 5.10
C PHE A 234 19.11 9.09 5.42
N LEU A 235 17.82 8.74 5.36
CA LEU A 235 17.34 7.40 5.68
C LEU A 235 17.05 6.63 4.39
N LYS A 236 17.39 5.33 4.41
CA LYS A 236 16.92 4.38 3.42
C LYS A 236 15.78 3.57 4.01
N PRO A 237 14.74 3.22 3.21
CA PRO A 237 13.69 2.34 3.65
C PRO A 237 14.23 1.02 4.17
N THR A 238 13.76 0.59 5.32
CA THR A 238 14.12 -0.70 5.91
C THR A 238 13.13 -1.76 5.43
N ARG A 239 13.63 -2.84 4.83
CA ARG A 239 12.82 -4.01 4.44
C ARG A 239 13.07 -5.13 5.43
N LEU A 240 12.01 -5.84 5.80
CA LEU A 240 12.11 -7.00 6.65
C LEU A 240 12.63 -8.21 5.86
N ILE A 241 13.50 -8.98 6.47
CA ILE A 241 13.99 -10.26 5.94
C ILE A 241 12.85 -11.29 5.98
N GLY A 242 12.77 -12.17 4.99
CA GLY A 242 11.72 -13.18 4.92
C GLY A 242 12.10 -14.43 4.14
N TYR A 243 11.42 -15.53 4.44
CA TYR A 243 11.48 -16.77 3.66
C TYR A 243 10.64 -16.64 2.38
N ASP A 244 11.01 -17.39 1.35
CA ASP A 244 10.26 -17.46 0.10
C ASP A 244 9.18 -18.56 0.16
N TYR A 245 7.99 -18.18 0.58
CA TYR A 245 6.84 -19.08 0.68
C TYR A 245 5.85 -18.97 -0.50
N ARG A 246 6.23 -18.30 -1.59
CA ARG A 246 5.37 -18.15 -2.79
C ARG A 246 5.06 -19.51 -3.47
N HIS A 247 5.87 -20.52 -3.24
CA HIS A 247 5.70 -21.85 -3.80
C HIS A 247 5.14 -22.87 -2.80
N GLY A 248 4.91 -22.50 -1.57
CA GLY A 248 4.35 -23.33 -0.51
C GLY A 248 4.57 -22.72 0.86
N VAL A 249 3.51 -22.60 1.65
CA VAL A 249 3.56 -22.25 3.06
C VAL A 249 3.66 -23.57 3.85
N PRO A 250 4.59 -23.71 4.79
CA PRO A 250 4.65 -24.92 5.59
C PRO A 250 3.47 -25.01 6.58
N PRO A 251 3.04 -26.24 6.98
CA PRO A 251 1.91 -26.43 7.90
C PRO A 251 2.07 -25.71 9.25
N GLU A 252 3.31 -25.49 9.70
CA GLU A 252 3.65 -24.78 10.93
C GLU A 252 3.43 -23.26 10.80
N ALA A 253 3.14 -22.79 9.61
CA ALA A 253 2.85 -21.38 9.31
C ALA A 253 1.42 -21.21 8.73
N ARG A 254 0.54 -22.18 8.94
CA ARG A 254 -0.86 -22.14 8.46
C ARG A 254 -1.53 -20.84 8.78
N THR A 255 -2.15 -20.25 7.78
CA THR A 255 -2.67 -18.89 7.82
C THR A 255 -4.13 -18.83 7.42
N LEU A 256 -4.93 -18.08 8.16
CA LEU A 256 -6.32 -17.78 7.84
C LEU A 256 -6.44 -16.30 7.42
N VAL A 257 -6.84 -16.06 6.19
CA VAL A 257 -7.16 -14.71 5.66
C VAL A 257 -8.63 -14.44 5.98
N VAL A 258 -8.90 -13.36 6.70
CA VAL A 258 -10.25 -13.03 7.17
C VAL A 258 -10.68 -11.66 6.65
N VAL A 259 -11.93 -11.58 6.19
CA VAL A 259 -12.57 -10.36 5.72
C VAL A 259 -13.75 -10.02 6.64
N PRO A 260 -13.55 -9.15 7.66
CA PRO A 260 -14.64 -8.68 8.50
C PRO A 260 -15.62 -7.83 7.69
N SER A 261 -16.89 -8.25 7.63
CA SER A 261 -17.93 -7.59 6.85
C SER A 261 -19.27 -7.52 7.58
N LEU A 262 -20.19 -6.73 7.02
CA LEU A 262 -21.61 -6.78 7.36
C LEU A 262 -22.36 -7.38 6.18
N ILE A 263 -23.31 -8.27 6.44
CA ILE A 263 -24.19 -8.82 5.43
C ILE A 263 -25.64 -8.42 5.74
N GLY A 264 -26.21 -7.53 4.96
CA GLY A 264 -27.58 -7.04 5.11
C GLY A 264 -28.46 -7.31 3.90
N SER A 265 -27.86 -7.78 2.80
CA SER A 265 -28.56 -8.08 1.54
C SER A 265 -27.85 -9.17 0.77
N ARG A 266 -28.53 -9.76 -0.24
CA ARG A 266 -27.90 -10.72 -1.15
C ARG A 266 -26.76 -10.08 -1.95
N ASP A 267 -26.91 -8.82 -2.36
CA ASP A 267 -25.87 -8.09 -3.10
C ASP A 267 -24.61 -7.95 -2.26
N ASP A 268 -24.73 -7.65 -0.95
CA ASP A 268 -23.58 -7.57 -0.04
C ASP A 268 -22.87 -8.94 0.07
N VAL A 269 -23.63 -10.04 0.09
CA VAL A 269 -23.07 -11.40 0.10
C VAL A 269 -22.30 -11.70 -1.18
N GLU A 270 -22.91 -11.43 -2.36
CA GLU A 270 -22.27 -11.68 -3.65
C GLU A 270 -20.98 -10.88 -3.82
N GLU A 271 -20.97 -9.61 -3.42
CA GLU A 271 -19.80 -8.75 -3.47
C GLU A 271 -18.67 -9.28 -2.57
N ASN A 272 -19.00 -9.63 -1.31
CA ASN A 272 -18.01 -10.14 -0.37
C ASN A 272 -17.44 -11.50 -0.82
N ILE A 273 -18.25 -12.40 -1.34
CA ILE A 273 -17.79 -13.71 -1.83
C ILE A 273 -16.93 -13.57 -3.09
N ARG A 274 -17.30 -12.68 -4.01
CA ARG A 274 -16.48 -12.36 -5.18
C ARG A 274 -15.12 -11.82 -4.77
N ASN A 275 -15.07 -10.92 -3.78
CA ASN A 275 -13.82 -10.40 -3.26
C ASN A 275 -12.99 -11.49 -2.59
N LEU A 276 -13.62 -12.41 -1.84
CA LEU A 276 -12.94 -13.55 -1.22
C LEU A 276 -12.32 -14.47 -2.27
N GLU A 277 -13.02 -14.74 -3.38
CA GLU A 277 -12.49 -15.50 -4.53
C GLU A 277 -11.27 -14.81 -5.14
N VAL A 278 -11.32 -13.48 -5.31
CA VAL A 278 -10.19 -12.69 -5.83
C VAL A 278 -8.96 -12.77 -4.91
N HIS A 279 -9.17 -12.74 -3.59
CA HIS A 279 -8.06 -12.92 -2.64
C HIS A 279 -7.41 -14.30 -2.75
N TYR A 280 -8.20 -15.35 -2.90
CA TYR A 280 -7.69 -16.69 -3.15
C TYR A 280 -6.91 -16.79 -4.45
N LEU A 281 -7.46 -16.26 -5.56
CA LEU A 281 -6.80 -16.30 -6.86
C LEU A 281 -5.48 -15.51 -6.90
N ALA A 282 -5.34 -14.52 -6.03
CA ALA A 282 -4.09 -13.79 -5.86
C ALA A 282 -3.06 -14.53 -4.99
N ASN A 283 -3.48 -15.56 -4.20
CA ASN A 283 -2.64 -16.26 -3.23
C ASN A 283 -2.91 -17.77 -3.27
N LEU A 284 -2.54 -18.41 -4.40
CA LEU A 284 -2.80 -19.84 -4.67
C LEU A 284 -1.80 -20.76 -3.96
N VAL A 285 -1.88 -20.82 -2.63
CA VAL A 285 -0.99 -21.65 -1.79
C VAL A 285 -1.82 -22.49 -0.83
N ASP A 286 -1.40 -23.75 -0.57
CA ASP A 286 -2.22 -24.75 0.09
C ASP A 286 -2.56 -24.45 1.56
N GLU A 287 -1.63 -23.98 2.34
CA GLU A 287 -1.82 -23.70 3.79
C GLU A 287 -2.36 -22.29 4.08
N ILE A 288 -2.93 -21.63 3.05
CA ILE A 288 -3.65 -20.36 3.19
C ILE A 288 -5.15 -20.61 2.97
N HIS A 289 -5.93 -20.35 3.99
CA HIS A 289 -7.39 -20.46 3.99
C HIS A 289 -8.05 -19.09 4.04
N PHE A 290 -9.31 -18.98 3.61
CA PHE A 290 -10.02 -17.72 3.47
C PHE A 290 -11.36 -17.79 4.19
N ALA A 291 -11.67 -16.78 5.01
CA ALA A 291 -12.91 -16.74 5.76
C ALA A 291 -13.61 -15.39 5.65
N LEU A 292 -14.90 -15.42 5.39
CA LEU A 292 -15.77 -14.29 5.57
C LEU A 292 -16.20 -14.22 7.04
N LEU A 293 -15.76 -13.19 7.77
CA LEU A 293 -16.18 -12.92 9.14
C LEU A 293 -17.34 -11.92 9.12
N SER A 294 -18.57 -12.39 9.25
CA SER A 294 -19.73 -11.55 9.05
C SER A 294 -20.52 -11.28 10.33
N ASP A 295 -21.07 -10.06 10.39
CA ASP A 295 -22.08 -9.64 11.33
C ASP A 295 -23.32 -9.16 10.59
N TRP A 296 -24.45 -9.13 11.28
CA TRP A 296 -25.61 -8.38 10.85
C TRP A 296 -25.40 -6.87 11.00
N PRO A 297 -26.06 -6.03 10.20
CA PRO A 297 -26.23 -4.62 10.52
C PRO A 297 -26.91 -4.41 11.88
N ASP A 298 -26.62 -3.27 12.52
CA ASP A 298 -27.25 -2.90 13.77
C ASP A 298 -28.78 -2.83 13.60
N SER A 299 -29.52 -3.39 14.57
CA SER A 299 -30.99 -3.43 14.54
C SER A 299 -31.59 -3.09 15.91
N LYS A 300 -32.88 -2.74 15.92
CA LYS A 300 -33.64 -2.60 17.16
C LYS A 300 -34.17 -3.94 17.73
N ILE A 301 -34.08 -4.99 16.91
CA ILE A 301 -34.52 -6.35 17.25
C ILE A 301 -33.37 -7.32 17.08
N GLU A 302 -33.39 -8.42 17.78
CA GLU A 302 -32.36 -9.46 17.77
C GLU A 302 -32.26 -10.15 16.40
N ILE A 303 -33.39 -10.59 15.87
CA ILE A 303 -33.50 -11.35 14.63
C ILE A 303 -34.45 -10.61 13.68
N ASP A 304 -33.97 -10.29 12.50
CA ASP A 304 -34.76 -9.71 11.42
C ASP A 304 -35.34 -10.81 10.52
N ALA A 305 -36.48 -10.56 9.89
CA ALA A 305 -37.18 -11.57 9.07
C ALA A 305 -36.31 -12.08 7.87
N ALA A 306 -35.40 -11.25 7.36
CA ALA A 306 -34.54 -11.61 6.24
C ALA A 306 -33.25 -12.32 6.67
N ASP A 307 -32.87 -12.30 7.96
CA ASP A 307 -31.56 -12.75 8.43
C ASP A 307 -31.29 -14.23 8.04
N THR A 308 -32.28 -15.11 8.28
CA THR A 308 -32.11 -16.54 7.99
C THR A 308 -31.88 -16.81 6.51
N GLU A 309 -32.66 -16.18 5.63
CA GLU A 309 -32.55 -16.35 4.18
C GLU A 309 -31.21 -15.86 3.65
N ILE A 310 -30.73 -14.72 4.15
CA ILE A 310 -29.44 -14.15 3.73
C ILE A 310 -28.27 -15.05 4.18
N LEU A 311 -28.35 -15.59 5.40
CA LEU A 311 -27.30 -16.48 5.90
C LEU A 311 -27.25 -17.82 5.16
N GLU A 312 -28.40 -18.43 4.91
CA GLU A 312 -28.49 -19.66 4.11
C GLU A 312 -27.94 -19.44 2.70
N TYR A 313 -28.27 -18.31 2.09
CA TYR A 313 -27.72 -17.92 0.79
C TYR A 313 -26.20 -17.78 0.84
N ALA A 314 -25.65 -17.13 1.86
CA ALA A 314 -24.20 -16.96 2.02
C ALA A 314 -23.48 -18.30 2.22
N ARG A 315 -24.05 -19.22 2.99
CA ARG A 315 -23.53 -20.58 3.18
C ARG A 315 -23.53 -21.38 1.87
N ALA A 316 -24.63 -21.31 1.11
CA ALA A 316 -24.73 -21.98 -0.19
C ALA A 316 -23.69 -21.46 -1.19
N GLU A 317 -23.42 -20.16 -1.20
CA GLU A 317 -22.40 -19.54 -2.06
C GLU A 317 -20.97 -19.97 -1.66
N ILE A 318 -20.66 -20.05 -0.36
CA ILE A 318 -19.36 -20.58 0.12
C ILE A 318 -19.22 -22.06 -0.24
N ALA A 319 -20.27 -22.87 -0.08
CA ALA A 319 -20.23 -24.28 -0.51
C ALA A 319 -19.99 -24.41 -2.01
N ARG A 320 -20.64 -23.55 -2.83
CA ARG A 320 -20.39 -23.50 -4.28
C ARG A 320 -18.93 -23.12 -4.61
N LEU A 321 -18.36 -22.19 -3.86
CA LEU A 321 -16.97 -21.77 -4.05
C LEU A 321 -16.00 -22.90 -3.68
N ASN A 322 -16.23 -23.63 -2.58
CA ASN A 322 -15.44 -24.80 -2.23
C ASN A 322 -15.57 -25.94 -3.26
N ALA A 323 -16.74 -26.13 -3.85
CA ALA A 323 -16.93 -27.10 -4.92
C ALA A 323 -16.18 -26.72 -6.20
N ARG A 324 -16.04 -25.41 -6.48
CA ARG A 324 -15.25 -24.91 -7.62
C ARG A 324 -13.74 -25.07 -7.42
N TYR A 325 -13.27 -24.94 -6.18
CA TYR A 325 -11.85 -25.02 -5.82
C TYR A 325 -11.62 -26.11 -4.77
N PRO A 326 -11.66 -27.40 -5.16
CA PRO A 326 -11.52 -28.50 -4.23
C PRO A 326 -10.13 -28.52 -3.58
N SER A 327 -10.06 -28.97 -2.32
CA SER A 327 -8.82 -29.16 -1.56
C SER A 327 -8.73 -30.62 -1.10
N GLU A 328 -7.52 -31.17 -1.06
CA GLU A 328 -7.28 -32.53 -0.53
C GLU A 328 -7.38 -32.59 1.00
N GLY A 329 -7.32 -31.45 1.69
CA GLY A 329 -7.40 -31.30 3.15
C GLY A 329 -8.60 -30.49 3.60
N ALA A 330 -8.37 -29.55 4.52
CA ALA A 330 -9.40 -28.62 4.97
C ALA A 330 -9.93 -27.75 3.82
N PRO A 331 -11.21 -27.37 3.82
CA PRO A 331 -11.78 -26.48 2.83
C PRO A 331 -10.99 -25.18 2.70
N ARG A 332 -11.06 -24.55 1.52
CA ARG A 332 -10.36 -23.29 1.29
C ARG A 332 -11.12 -22.08 1.82
N PHE A 333 -12.45 -22.16 1.80
CA PHE A 333 -13.31 -21.01 2.12
C PHE A 333 -14.27 -21.35 3.27
N TYR A 334 -14.43 -20.37 4.16
CA TYR A 334 -15.27 -20.46 5.34
C TYR A 334 -16.17 -19.24 5.47
N ILE A 335 -17.30 -19.41 6.13
CA ILE A 335 -18.12 -18.30 6.63
C ILE A 335 -18.29 -18.48 8.14
N LEU A 336 -17.89 -17.47 8.89
CA LEU A 336 -18.13 -17.36 10.33
C LEU A 336 -19.06 -16.17 10.54
N HIS A 337 -20.26 -16.44 11.02
CA HIS A 337 -21.28 -15.43 11.23
C HIS A 337 -21.66 -15.36 12.71
N ARG A 338 -21.74 -14.12 13.26
CA ARG A 338 -22.08 -13.90 14.67
C ARG A 338 -23.53 -13.50 14.85
N ARG A 339 -24.11 -13.98 15.95
CA ARG A 339 -25.43 -13.49 16.44
C ARG A 339 -25.29 -12.05 16.96
N ARG A 340 -26.36 -11.26 16.86
CA ARG A 340 -26.41 -9.96 17.53
C ARG A 340 -26.54 -10.15 19.05
N LEU A 341 -25.91 -9.23 19.80
CA LEU A 341 -26.12 -9.07 21.25
C LEU A 341 -26.68 -7.67 21.51
N PHE A 342 -27.52 -7.54 22.52
CA PHE A 342 -28.02 -6.25 22.91
C PHE A 342 -26.95 -5.46 23.66
N ASN A 343 -26.58 -4.32 23.09
CA ASN A 343 -25.63 -3.41 23.71
C ASN A 343 -26.37 -2.22 24.33
N ALA A 344 -26.47 -2.20 25.68
CA ALA A 344 -27.16 -1.14 26.40
C ALA A 344 -26.54 0.25 26.22
N ALA A 345 -25.20 0.33 26.03
CA ALA A 345 -24.50 1.60 25.80
C ALA A 345 -24.76 2.17 24.39
N GLN A 346 -25.12 1.32 23.42
CA GLN A 346 -25.47 1.71 22.06
C GLN A 346 -27.00 1.76 21.83
N GLY A 347 -27.79 1.14 22.70
CA GLY A 347 -29.24 1.03 22.58
C GLY A 347 -29.69 0.22 21.35
N ALA A 348 -28.87 -0.75 20.91
CA ALA A 348 -29.07 -1.52 19.68
C ALA A 348 -28.60 -2.98 19.84
N TRP A 349 -29.19 -3.86 19.05
CA TRP A 349 -28.71 -5.22 18.84
C TRP A 349 -27.63 -5.18 17.76
N MET A 350 -26.40 -5.63 18.07
CA MET A 350 -25.24 -5.50 17.20
C MET A 350 -24.21 -6.62 17.43
N GLY A 351 -23.25 -6.79 16.54
CA GLY A 351 -22.08 -7.63 16.76
C GLY A 351 -21.23 -7.08 17.91
N TRP A 352 -20.93 -7.92 18.91
CA TRP A 352 -20.14 -7.53 20.08
C TRP A 352 -18.81 -6.89 19.69
N GLU A 353 -18.52 -5.69 20.21
CA GLU A 353 -17.29 -4.93 19.97
C GLU A 353 -16.90 -4.81 18.49
N ARG A 354 -17.82 -4.96 17.57
CA ARG A 354 -17.61 -4.79 16.11
C ARG A 354 -16.43 -5.61 15.58
N LYS A 355 -15.51 -5.01 14.80
CA LYS A 355 -14.37 -5.69 14.21
C LYS A 355 -13.42 -6.24 15.27
N ARG A 356 -13.13 -5.47 16.33
CA ARG A 356 -12.24 -5.89 17.42
C ARG A 356 -12.74 -7.15 18.11
N GLY A 357 -14.00 -7.15 18.56
CA GLY A 357 -14.60 -8.30 19.21
C GLY A 357 -14.68 -9.52 18.30
N LYS A 358 -14.93 -9.30 17.00
CA LYS A 358 -14.98 -10.35 15.99
C LYS A 358 -13.63 -11.07 15.82
N LEU A 359 -12.53 -10.31 15.80
CA LEU A 359 -11.19 -10.88 15.72
C LEU A 359 -10.79 -11.57 17.02
N HIS A 360 -11.09 -10.96 18.17
CA HIS A 360 -10.83 -11.55 19.47
C HIS A 360 -11.56 -12.89 19.66
N GLU A 361 -12.87 -12.97 19.37
CA GLU A 361 -13.62 -14.22 19.43
C GLU A 361 -13.09 -15.28 18.43
N LEU A 362 -12.62 -14.85 17.26
CA LEU A 362 -11.99 -15.75 16.31
C LEU A 362 -10.70 -16.35 16.89
N ASP A 363 -9.85 -15.52 17.48
CA ASP A 363 -8.57 -15.95 18.05
C ASP A 363 -8.79 -16.98 19.18
N LEU A 364 -9.78 -16.74 20.04
CA LEU A 364 -10.20 -17.70 21.07
C LEU A 364 -10.76 -18.99 20.47
N LEU A 365 -11.62 -18.89 19.45
CA LEU A 365 -12.18 -20.06 18.76
C LEU A 365 -11.08 -20.91 18.10
N LEU A 366 -10.07 -20.30 17.51
CA LEU A 366 -8.89 -20.97 16.93
C LEU A 366 -8.05 -21.69 18.01
N ARG A 367 -8.22 -21.37 19.27
CA ARG A 367 -7.57 -22.02 20.43
C ARG A 367 -8.50 -22.98 21.18
N GLY A 368 -9.69 -23.23 20.63
CA GLY A 368 -10.63 -24.24 21.15
C GLY A 368 -11.61 -23.70 22.18
N ASP A 369 -11.69 -22.39 22.39
CA ASP A 369 -12.75 -21.81 23.23
C ASP A 369 -14.09 -21.92 22.52
N SER A 370 -15.12 -22.33 23.26
CA SER A 370 -16.49 -22.49 22.78
C SER A 370 -17.42 -21.34 23.19
N ASP A 371 -16.98 -20.45 24.09
CA ASP A 371 -17.76 -19.28 24.50
C ASP A 371 -17.60 -18.13 23.48
N THR A 372 -18.41 -18.21 22.45
CA THR A 372 -18.37 -17.27 21.31
C THR A 372 -19.76 -16.90 20.82
N THR A 373 -19.88 -15.75 20.19
CA THR A 373 -21.13 -15.34 19.53
C THR A 373 -21.25 -15.88 18.10
N PHE A 374 -20.24 -16.57 17.59
CA PHE A 374 -20.31 -17.22 16.28
C PHE A 374 -21.38 -18.33 16.30
N LEU A 375 -22.17 -18.37 15.25
CA LEU A 375 -23.11 -19.45 15.00
C LEU A 375 -22.36 -20.75 14.71
N PRO A 376 -22.97 -21.92 14.97
CA PRO A 376 -22.34 -23.21 14.71
C PRO A 376 -21.82 -23.30 13.28
N LEU A 377 -20.57 -23.75 13.16
CA LEU A 377 -19.91 -23.93 11.89
C LEU A 377 -20.39 -25.21 11.21
N GLU A 378 -20.64 -25.16 9.90
CA GLU A 378 -20.99 -26.35 9.12
C GLU A 378 -19.77 -27.22 8.86
N VAL A 379 -18.61 -26.62 8.82
CA VAL A 379 -17.33 -27.30 8.59
C VAL A 379 -16.33 -26.81 9.64
N PRO A 380 -15.56 -27.72 10.28
CA PRO A 380 -14.55 -27.32 11.27
C PRO A 380 -13.45 -26.46 10.62
N LEU A 381 -12.97 -25.47 11.37
CA LEU A 381 -11.84 -24.64 10.96
C LEU A 381 -10.57 -25.48 10.81
N PRO A 382 -9.58 -25.02 10.00
CA PRO A 382 -8.31 -25.69 9.90
C PRO A 382 -7.60 -25.72 11.26
N GLU A 383 -7.06 -26.87 11.59
CA GLU A 383 -6.32 -27.05 12.85
C GLU A 383 -5.01 -26.25 12.84
N LYS A 384 -4.55 -25.84 14.02
CA LYS A 384 -3.23 -25.21 14.21
C LYS A 384 -2.98 -23.98 13.33
N VAL A 385 -3.97 -23.11 13.19
CA VAL A 385 -3.78 -21.80 12.56
C VAL A 385 -2.86 -20.97 13.46
N VAL A 386 -1.73 -20.51 12.89
CA VAL A 386 -0.70 -19.73 13.59
C VAL A 386 -0.87 -18.25 13.31
N HIS A 387 -1.24 -17.91 12.08
CA HIS A 387 -1.36 -16.52 11.64
C HIS A 387 -2.75 -16.21 11.13
N VAL A 388 -3.20 -14.99 11.39
CA VAL A 388 -4.41 -14.43 10.81
C VAL A 388 -4.06 -13.17 10.02
N MET A 389 -4.50 -13.12 8.76
CA MET A 389 -4.42 -11.94 7.92
C MET A 389 -5.78 -11.26 7.89
N THR A 390 -5.92 -10.09 8.51
CA THR A 390 -7.17 -9.31 8.45
C THR A 390 -7.13 -8.30 7.32
N LEU A 391 -8.23 -8.21 6.57
CA LEU A 391 -8.46 -7.28 5.46
C LEU A 391 -9.77 -6.53 5.68
N ASP A 392 -9.91 -5.33 5.13
CA ASP A 392 -11.23 -4.70 5.05
C ASP A 392 -11.97 -5.17 3.79
N ALA A 393 -13.28 -5.03 3.74
CA ALA A 393 -14.10 -5.51 2.63
C ALA A 393 -13.76 -4.85 1.27
N ASP A 394 -13.19 -3.63 1.29
CA ASP A 394 -12.74 -2.86 0.13
C ASP A 394 -11.24 -3.00 -0.18
N THR A 395 -10.51 -3.80 0.61
CA THR A 395 -9.07 -4.04 0.42
C THR A 395 -8.84 -5.21 -0.54
N ARG A 396 -7.91 -5.07 -1.48
CA ARG A 396 -7.51 -6.12 -2.42
C ARG A 396 -6.07 -6.54 -2.18
N THR A 397 -5.83 -7.85 -2.17
CA THR A 397 -4.47 -8.39 -2.08
C THR A 397 -3.81 -8.41 -3.46
N THR A 398 -2.54 -8.06 -3.50
CA THR A 398 -1.71 -8.32 -4.69
C THR A 398 -1.25 -9.78 -4.71
N ARG A 399 -0.71 -10.20 -5.85
CA ARG A 399 -0.24 -11.58 -6.03
C ARG A 399 0.83 -11.94 -5.00
N ASP A 400 0.69 -13.10 -4.39
CA ASP A 400 1.62 -13.70 -3.41
C ASP A 400 1.85 -12.84 -2.15
N ALA A 401 1.00 -11.82 -1.90
CA ALA A 401 1.16 -10.89 -0.79
C ALA A 401 1.08 -11.60 0.58
N VAL A 402 0.12 -12.51 0.74
CA VAL A 402 -0.06 -13.24 2.01
C VAL A 402 1.13 -14.15 2.27
N ALA A 403 1.54 -14.96 1.30
CA ALA A 403 2.69 -15.86 1.42
C ALA A 403 3.99 -15.08 1.74
N SER A 404 4.18 -13.90 1.13
CA SER A 404 5.32 -13.02 1.40
C SER A 404 5.31 -12.47 2.83
N LEU A 405 4.15 -12.07 3.35
CA LEU A 405 4.02 -11.62 4.75
C LEU A 405 4.27 -12.76 5.74
N VAL A 406 3.72 -13.96 5.46
CA VAL A 406 3.95 -15.15 6.28
C VAL A 406 5.44 -15.49 6.31
N GLY A 407 6.11 -15.49 5.16
CA GLY A 407 7.55 -15.73 5.09
C GLY A 407 8.37 -14.74 5.92
N LYS A 408 7.96 -13.47 5.95
CA LYS A 408 8.61 -12.43 6.78
C LYS A 408 8.34 -12.66 8.28
N LEU A 409 7.11 -12.96 8.67
CA LEU A 409 6.78 -13.16 10.08
C LEU A 409 7.41 -14.44 10.65
N CYS A 410 7.56 -15.48 9.83
CA CYS A 410 8.21 -16.73 10.21
C CYS A 410 9.73 -16.62 10.36
N HIS A 411 10.35 -15.58 9.78
CA HIS A 411 11.80 -15.43 9.90
C HIS A 411 12.22 -15.14 11.35
N PRO A 412 13.30 -15.75 11.88
CA PRO A 412 13.72 -15.60 13.27
C PRO A 412 13.91 -14.16 13.74
N LEU A 413 14.39 -13.26 12.89
CA LEU A 413 14.55 -11.83 13.19
C LEU A 413 13.23 -11.10 13.47
N ASN A 414 12.12 -11.61 12.95
CA ASN A 414 10.82 -10.95 13.00
C ASN A 414 9.81 -11.66 13.92
N ARG A 415 10.07 -12.92 14.31
CA ARG A 415 9.17 -13.66 15.22
C ARG A 415 8.97 -12.89 16.52
N PRO A 416 7.73 -12.80 17.02
CA PRO A 416 7.45 -12.11 18.27
C PRO A 416 8.02 -12.87 19.47
N HIS A 417 8.75 -12.16 20.33
CA HIS A 417 9.17 -12.64 21.64
C HIS A 417 8.41 -11.90 22.72
N PHE A 418 7.43 -12.56 23.30
CA PHE A 418 6.56 -12.00 24.32
C PHE A 418 7.12 -12.25 25.74
N ASP A 419 7.31 -11.17 26.51
CA ASP A 419 7.65 -11.24 27.93
C ASP A 419 6.37 -11.24 28.76
N ALA A 420 5.99 -12.41 29.27
CA ALA A 420 4.75 -12.57 30.05
C ALA A 420 4.76 -11.75 31.34
N THR A 421 5.94 -11.48 31.93
CA THR A 421 6.09 -10.70 33.17
C THR A 421 5.76 -9.22 32.93
N LYS A 422 6.29 -8.66 31.84
CA LYS A 422 6.08 -7.27 31.45
C LYS A 422 4.84 -7.08 30.57
N ARG A 423 4.30 -8.18 30.05
CA ARG A 423 3.18 -8.20 29.09
C ARG A 423 3.45 -7.33 27.87
N VAL A 424 4.66 -7.43 27.31
CA VAL A 424 5.08 -6.69 26.11
C VAL A 424 5.89 -7.58 25.18
N VAL A 425 5.86 -7.26 23.89
CA VAL A 425 6.72 -7.88 22.89
C VAL A 425 8.07 -7.18 22.91
N THR A 426 9.11 -7.91 23.32
CA THR A 426 10.47 -7.38 23.54
C THR A 426 11.32 -7.42 22.29
N ALA A 427 11.11 -8.39 21.39
CA ALA A 427 11.80 -8.52 20.12
C ALA A 427 10.87 -9.08 19.06
N GLY A 428 11.21 -8.86 17.79
CA GLY A 428 10.36 -9.21 16.66
C GLY A 428 9.09 -8.37 16.60
N TYR A 429 8.09 -8.86 15.90
CA TYR A 429 6.82 -8.18 15.66
C TYR A 429 5.67 -9.17 15.76
N THR A 430 4.59 -8.75 16.37
CA THR A 430 3.35 -9.53 16.37
C THR A 430 2.53 -9.28 15.14
N ILE A 431 2.60 -8.05 14.60
CA ILE A 431 1.79 -7.59 13.47
C ILE A 431 2.70 -7.12 12.35
N LEU A 432 2.44 -7.58 11.13
CA LEU A 432 3.02 -7.04 9.90
C LEU A 432 1.95 -6.27 9.13
N GLN A 433 2.12 -4.96 9.05
CA GLN A 433 1.29 -4.05 8.28
C GLN A 433 1.87 -3.88 6.87
N PRO A 434 1.23 -4.39 5.79
CA PRO A 434 1.68 -4.10 4.43
C PRO A 434 1.39 -2.65 4.04
N ARG A 435 2.08 -2.16 3.02
CA ARG A 435 1.83 -0.86 2.43
C ARG A 435 0.44 -0.86 1.76
N ILE A 436 -0.31 0.22 1.94
CA ILE A 436 -1.62 0.39 1.32
C ILE A 436 -1.54 1.49 0.26
N THR A 437 -1.94 1.18 -0.96
CA THR A 437 -1.96 2.12 -2.08
C THR A 437 -3.37 2.29 -2.61
N ALA A 438 -3.64 3.47 -3.15
CA ALA A 438 -4.92 3.70 -3.81
C ALA A 438 -4.98 2.95 -5.14
N SER A 439 -6.15 2.37 -5.46
CA SER A 439 -6.39 1.75 -6.76
C SER A 439 -6.16 2.76 -7.88
N LEU A 440 -5.61 2.28 -8.99
CA LEU A 440 -5.45 3.09 -10.20
C LEU A 440 -6.86 3.34 -10.78
N THR A 441 -7.27 4.59 -10.75
CA THR A 441 -8.51 5.00 -11.41
C THR A 441 -8.22 5.31 -12.87
N SER A 442 -9.02 4.79 -13.78
CA SER A 442 -9.00 5.24 -15.18
C SER A 442 -9.33 6.72 -15.21
N GLY A 443 -8.48 7.51 -15.90
CA GLY A 443 -8.47 8.98 -15.81
C GLY A 443 -9.81 9.67 -16.08
N ASP A 444 -10.76 9.01 -16.76
CA ASP A 444 -12.07 9.56 -17.14
C ASP A 444 -13.22 9.16 -16.20
N GLU A 445 -13.04 8.14 -15.35
CA GLU A 445 -14.07 7.68 -14.40
C GLU A 445 -13.90 8.30 -13.01
N ALA A 446 -12.68 8.78 -12.68
CA ALA A 446 -12.39 9.37 -11.40
C ALA A 446 -12.97 10.78 -11.25
N SER A 447 -13.60 11.07 -10.11
CA SER A 447 -13.97 12.44 -9.75
C SER A 447 -12.73 13.33 -9.65
N PHE A 448 -12.91 14.66 -9.79
CA PHE A 448 -11.80 15.60 -9.59
C PHE A 448 -11.22 15.50 -8.18
N PHE A 449 -12.07 15.30 -7.17
CA PHE A 449 -11.68 15.04 -5.80
C PHE A 449 -10.75 13.83 -5.70
N GLN A 450 -11.16 12.70 -6.26
CA GLN A 450 -10.38 11.47 -6.24
C GLN A 450 -9.02 11.66 -6.93
N ARG A 451 -8.98 12.28 -8.13
CA ARG A 451 -7.71 12.55 -8.84
C ARG A 451 -6.72 13.39 -8.07
N VAL A 452 -7.20 14.42 -7.34
CA VAL A 452 -6.33 15.32 -6.57
C VAL A 452 -5.83 14.67 -5.29
N PHE A 453 -6.67 13.90 -4.61
CA PHE A 453 -6.35 13.36 -3.29
C PHE A 453 -5.79 11.93 -3.31
N SER A 454 -6.05 11.11 -4.36
CA SER A 454 -5.47 9.77 -4.49
C SER A 454 -4.07 9.75 -5.12
N ALA A 455 -3.67 10.79 -5.84
CA ALA A 455 -2.52 10.84 -6.77
C ALA A 455 -1.19 10.75 -6.08
N ASN A 456 -0.77 10.31 -5.11
CA ASN A 456 0.56 10.10 -4.48
C ASN A 456 0.54 9.96 -2.94
N ARG A 457 -0.65 9.87 -2.36
CA ARG A 457 -0.76 9.83 -0.90
C ARG A 457 -1.88 8.87 -0.53
N GLY A 458 -1.62 7.64 -0.26
CA GLY A 458 -2.64 6.70 0.21
C GLY A 458 -3.56 7.27 1.30
N LEU A 459 -4.51 6.47 1.73
CA LEU A 459 -5.53 6.83 2.71
C LEU A 459 -4.95 7.22 4.07
N ASP A 460 -3.82 6.63 4.45
CA ASP A 460 -3.14 6.87 5.72
C ASP A 460 -1.65 7.16 5.47
N PRO A 461 -1.12 8.30 5.94
CA PRO A 461 0.28 8.66 5.76
C PRO A 461 1.25 7.69 6.45
N TYR A 462 0.83 6.93 7.44
CA TYR A 462 1.70 5.96 8.13
C TYR A 462 1.93 4.67 7.34
N VAL A 463 1.03 4.30 6.43
CA VAL A 463 1.11 3.01 5.72
C VAL A 463 1.28 3.12 4.22
N PHE A 464 1.19 4.34 3.67
CA PHE A 464 1.41 4.59 2.25
C PHE A 464 2.88 4.81 1.91
N ALA A 465 3.65 5.34 2.83
CA ALA A 465 5.03 5.72 2.59
C ALA A 465 5.91 4.49 2.32
N VAL A 466 6.80 4.60 1.35
CA VAL A 466 7.88 3.62 1.11
C VAL A 466 8.94 3.73 2.21
N SER A 467 9.09 4.91 2.81
CA SER A 467 9.97 5.17 3.95
C SER A 467 9.17 5.80 5.08
N ASP A 468 9.14 5.14 6.21
CA ASP A 468 8.53 5.64 7.45
C ASP A 468 9.60 5.83 8.51
N LEU A 469 9.72 7.05 9.01
CA LEU A 469 10.69 7.42 10.04
C LEU A 469 10.64 6.50 11.27
N TYR A 470 9.45 6.14 11.70
CA TYR A 470 9.26 5.30 12.88
C TYR A 470 9.76 3.88 12.65
N GLN A 471 9.41 3.28 11.50
CA GLN A 471 9.89 1.96 11.10
C GLN A 471 11.40 1.99 10.81
N ASP A 472 11.88 2.97 10.04
CA ASP A 472 13.23 2.98 9.51
C ASP A 472 14.31 3.29 10.57
N VAL A 473 13.96 4.00 11.64
CA VAL A 473 14.89 4.37 12.73
C VAL A 473 14.64 3.56 13.99
N PHE A 474 13.38 3.40 14.39
CA PHE A 474 13.04 2.84 15.69
C PHE A 474 12.51 1.40 15.60
N SER A 475 12.35 0.86 14.38
CA SER A 475 11.74 -0.46 14.14
C SER A 475 10.37 -0.58 14.82
N ASP A 476 9.53 0.45 14.65
CA ASP A 476 8.22 0.58 15.25
C ASP A 476 7.24 1.11 14.19
N GLY A 477 6.54 0.20 13.52
CA GLY A 477 5.52 0.53 12.53
C GLY A 477 4.20 0.99 13.17
N SER A 478 3.21 1.24 12.31
CA SER A 478 1.84 1.54 12.74
C SER A 478 0.89 0.53 12.14
N PHE A 479 -0.11 0.10 12.89
CA PHE A 479 -1.17 -0.80 12.42
C PHE A 479 -2.43 0.01 12.12
N THR A 480 -3.08 -0.31 11.01
CA THR A 480 -4.29 0.37 10.52
C THR A 480 -5.45 -0.60 10.26
N GLY A 481 -5.42 -1.74 10.94
CA GLY A 481 -6.49 -2.72 10.90
C GLY A 481 -6.41 -3.72 9.74
N LYS A 482 -5.32 -3.70 8.94
CA LYS A 482 -5.11 -4.59 7.80
C LYS A 482 -3.69 -5.11 7.82
N GLY A 483 -3.53 -6.40 8.01
CA GLY A 483 -2.21 -6.99 8.09
C GLY A 483 -2.24 -8.40 8.65
N LEU A 484 -1.06 -9.01 8.68
CA LEU A 484 -0.84 -10.34 9.20
C LEU A 484 -0.44 -10.26 10.67
N TYR A 485 -1.05 -11.06 11.54
CA TYR A 485 -0.63 -11.16 12.92
C TYR A 485 -0.49 -12.60 13.40
N HIS A 486 0.39 -12.79 14.41
CA HIS A 486 0.57 -14.06 15.09
C HIS A 486 -0.47 -14.19 16.22
N VAL A 487 -1.36 -15.18 16.15
CA VAL A 487 -2.55 -15.30 17.01
C VAL A 487 -2.19 -15.25 18.50
N ASP A 488 -1.33 -16.14 18.98
CA ASP A 488 -1.02 -16.24 20.41
C ASP A 488 -0.35 -14.99 20.98
N ALA A 489 0.57 -14.40 20.20
CA ALA A 489 1.29 -13.20 20.65
C ALA A 489 0.37 -11.96 20.61
N PHE A 490 -0.57 -11.89 19.67
CA PHE A 490 -1.56 -10.83 19.57
C PHE A 490 -2.51 -10.87 20.76
N GLU A 491 -3.10 -12.03 21.02
CA GLU A 491 -4.02 -12.22 22.14
C GLU A 491 -3.32 -11.96 23.48
N ALA A 492 -2.13 -12.52 23.70
CA ALA A 492 -1.38 -12.30 24.94
C ALA A 492 -1.01 -10.82 25.19
N ALA A 493 -0.75 -10.06 24.12
CA ALA A 493 -0.44 -8.64 24.22
C ALA A 493 -1.68 -7.78 24.56
N LEU A 494 -2.87 -8.17 24.12
CA LEU A 494 -4.08 -7.34 24.21
C LEU A 494 -5.05 -7.77 25.32
N GLN A 495 -5.00 -9.02 25.77
CA GLN A 495 -5.95 -9.60 26.71
C GLN A 495 -6.16 -8.74 27.98
N GLY A 496 -7.40 -8.29 28.19
CA GLY A 496 -7.80 -7.51 29.35
C GLY A 496 -7.24 -6.09 29.42
N ARG A 497 -6.70 -5.53 28.32
CA ARG A 497 -6.12 -4.16 28.30
C ARG A 497 -7.04 -3.11 27.72
N ILE A 498 -8.04 -3.51 26.95
CA ILE A 498 -9.00 -2.59 26.31
C ILE A 498 -10.37 -2.89 26.90
N GLU A 499 -10.96 -1.91 27.59
CA GLU A 499 -12.29 -2.02 28.16
C GLU A 499 -13.37 -2.09 27.07
N GLU A 500 -14.46 -2.82 27.36
CA GLU A 500 -15.59 -2.90 26.44
C GLU A 500 -16.28 -1.56 26.26
N ASN A 501 -16.85 -1.34 25.07
CA ASN A 501 -17.60 -0.13 24.71
C ASN A 501 -16.80 1.18 24.78
N THR A 502 -15.47 1.13 24.74
CA THR A 502 -14.65 2.34 24.91
C THR A 502 -13.98 2.83 23.64
N VAL A 503 -13.48 1.94 22.76
CA VAL A 503 -12.63 2.30 21.64
C VAL A 503 -13.22 1.85 20.31
N LEU A 504 -13.48 2.82 19.41
CA LEU A 504 -14.00 2.58 18.06
C LEU A 504 -12.87 2.28 17.05
N SER A 505 -11.79 3.07 17.10
CA SER A 505 -10.62 2.91 16.23
C SER A 505 -9.47 2.35 17.07
N HIS A 506 -9.41 1.02 17.13
CA HIS A 506 -8.51 0.29 18.02
C HIS A 506 -7.15 -0.01 17.39
N ASP A 507 -7.05 0.07 16.06
CA ASP A 507 -5.92 -0.43 15.28
C ASP A 507 -4.57 0.12 15.75
N LEU A 508 -4.47 1.46 15.90
CA LEU A 508 -3.24 2.12 16.35
C LEU A 508 -2.83 1.69 17.77
N LEU A 509 -3.82 1.50 18.66
CA LEU A 509 -3.59 1.03 20.03
C LEU A 509 -3.11 -0.43 20.04
N GLU A 510 -3.74 -1.31 19.27
CA GLU A 510 -3.35 -2.70 19.10
C GLU A 510 -1.92 -2.80 18.56
N GLY A 511 -1.63 -2.03 17.49
CA GLY A 511 -0.28 -1.96 16.94
C GLY A 511 0.79 -1.48 17.92
N ALA A 512 0.41 -0.56 18.82
CA ALA A 512 1.29 -0.05 19.87
C ALA A 512 1.56 -1.07 20.98
N LEU A 513 0.53 -1.82 21.41
CA LEU A 513 0.61 -2.81 22.49
C LEU A 513 1.23 -4.13 22.01
N ALA A 514 0.90 -4.56 20.79
CA ALA A 514 1.34 -5.82 20.21
C ALA A 514 2.60 -5.68 19.33
N ARG A 515 3.12 -4.47 19.15
CA ARG A 515 4.29 -4.16 18.31
C ARG A 515 4.13 -4.53 16.84
N ALA A 516 3.78 -3.54 16.04
CA ALA A 516 3.63 -3.67 14.60
C ALA A 516 4.90 -3.30 13.83
N ALA A 517 5.09 -3.88 12.63
CA ALA A 517 6.06 -3.44 11.65
C ALA A 517 5.38 -3.05 10.34
N LEU A 518 5.89 -1.99 9.68
CA LEU A 518 5.50 -1.65 8.32
C LEU A 518 6.34 -2.45 7.32
N VAL A 519 5.66 -3.18 6.43
CA VAL A 519 6.25 -3.97 5.34
C VAL A 519 6.06 -3.21 4.03
N THR A 520 7.10 -2.49 3.59
CA THR A 520 7.01 -1.54 2.47
C THR A 520 7.08 -2.18 1.09
N ASP A 521 7.54 -3.42 1.00
CA ASP A 521 7.70 -4.21 -0.22
C ASP A 521 6.55 -5.19 -0.49
N VAL A 522 5.56 -5.26 0.39
CA VAL A 522 4.28 -5.94 0.15
C VAL A 522 3.17 -4.90 0.13
N GLU A 523 2.31 -4.98 -0.87
CA GLU A 523 1.30 -3.97 -1.17
C GLU A 523 -0.11 -4.54 -1.13
N LEU A 524 -1.01 -3.81 -0.49
CA LEU A 524 -2.46 -3.98 -0.60
C LEU A 524 -3.04 -2.77 -1.33
N VAL A 525 -4.11 -2.97 -2.06
CA VAL A 525 -4.76 -1.93 -2.85
C VAL A 525 -6.14 -1.64 -2.27
N GLU A 526 -6.46 -0.36 -2.09
CA GLU A 526 -7.76 0.11 -1.64
C GLU A 526 -8.36 1.14 -2.59
N ASP A 527 -9.69 1.18 -2.64
CA ASP A 527 -10.39 2.21 -3.38
C ASP A 527 -10.42 3.52 -2.60
N TYR A 528 -9.94 4.60 -3.21
CA TYR A 528 -10.04 5.93 -2.64
C TYR A 528 -11.48 6.46 -2.79
N PRO A 529 -12.06 7.14 -1.77
CA PRO A 529 -13.39 7.69 -1.87
C PRO A 529 -13.57 8.58 -3.11
N THR A 530 -14.62 8.33 -3.87
CA THR A 530 -14.96 9.13 -5.06
C THR A 530 -15.59 10.46 -4.69
N ARG A 531 -16.23 10.54 -3.49
CA ARG A 531 -16.97 11.70 -3.01
C ARG A 531 -16.35 12.27 -1.73
N TYR A 532 -16.29 13.59 -1.65
CA TYR A 532 -15.84 14.29 -0.45
C TYR A 532 -16.70 13.96 0.78
N SER A 533 -18.01 13.73 0.62
CA SER A 533 -18.90 13.37 1.74
C SER A 533 -18.50 12.06 2.43
N VAL A 534 -18.07 11.06 1.65
CA VAL A 534 -17.60 9.77 2.18
C VAL A 534 -16.27 9.94 2.91
N ASP A 535 -15.35 10.70 2.32
CA ASP A 535 -14.05 11.01 2.91
C ASP A 535 -14.19 11.80 4.23
N ALA A 536 -15.03 12.84 4.24
CA ALA A 536 -15.33 13.62 5.43
C ALA A 536 -15.91 12.76 6.57
N SER A 537 -16.86 11.86 6.25
CA SER A 537 -17.41 10.92 7.22
C SER A 537 -16.35 9.97 7.80
N ARG A 538 -15.40 9.51 6.96
CA ARG A 538 -14.26 8.68 7.38
C ARG A 538 -13.34 9.45 8.33
N HIS A 539 -12.95 10.67 7.99
CA HIS A 539 -12.10 11.52 8.83
C HIS A 539 -12.75 11.88 10.16
N HIS A 540 -14.06 12.18 10.18
CA HIS A 540 -14.81 12.42 11.40
C HIS A 540 -14.78 11.20 12.33
N ARG A 541 -14.94 10.00 11.78
CA ARG A 541 -14.88 8.75 12.54
C ARG A 541 -13.49 8.52 13.13
N TRP A 542 -12.43 8.71 12.32
CA TRP A 542 -11.05 8.56 12.78
C TRP A 542 -10.71 9.53 13.90
N ALA A 543 -11.08 10.82 13.76
CA ALA A 543 -10.87 11.80 14.81
C ALA A 543 -11.59 11.40 16.11
N ARG A 544 -12.83 10.85 16.05
CA ARG A 544 -13.50 10.34 17.24
C ARG A 544 -12.71 9.19 17.90
N GLY A 545 -12.22 8.25 17.09
CA GLY A 545 -11.38 7.15 17.57
C GLY A 545 -10.10 7.62 18.23
N ASP A 546 -9.39 8.56 17.61
CA ASP A 546 -8.14 9.11 18.16
C ASP A 546 -8.37 9.77 19.54
N TRP A 547 -9.46 10.54 19.71
CA TRP A 547 -9.78 11.19 20.98
C TRP A 547 -10.30 10.23 22.05
N GLN A 548 -10.80 9.03 21.70
CA GLN A 548 -11.10 7.98 22.66
C GLN A 548 -9.83 7.40 23.31
N LEU A 549 -8.69 7.49 22.65
CA LEU A 549 -7.40 7.03 23.18
C LEU A 549 -6.80 7.97 24.25
N LEU A 550 -7.46 9.10 24.57
CA LEU A 550 -6.94 10.09 25.51
C LEU A 550 -6.58 9.49 26.88
N GLY A 551 -7.36 8.51 27.37
CA GLY A 551 -7.07 7.77 28.62
C GLY A 551 -5.73 7.03 28.54
N PHE A 552 -5.46 6.35 27.45
CA PHE A 552 -4.19 5.62 27.22
C PHE A 552 -2.99 6.56 27.04
N ILE A 553 -3.21 7.74 26.45
CA ILE A 553 -2.17 8.76 26.27
C ILE A 553 -1.75 9.33 27.62
N LEU A 554 -2.71 9.65 28.50
CA LEU A 554 -2.47 10.36 29.76
C LEU A 554 -2.05 9.43 30.90
N ASP A 555 -2.43 8.15 30.87
CA ASP A 555 -2.06 7.19 31.92
C ASP A 555 -0.66 6.60 31.65
N PRO A 556 0.35 6.89 32.47
CA PRO A 556 1.67 6.27 32.36
C PRO A 556 1.66 4.75 32.53
N ARG A 557 0.61 4.20 33.20
CA ARG A 557 0.47 2.76 33.51
C ARG A 557 -0.26 1.99 32.39
N SER A 558 -0.73 2.65 31.35
CA SER A 558 -1.42 2.02 30.21
C SER A 558 -0.58 0.97 29.48
N GLY A 559 0.73 0.95 29.68
CA GLY A 559 1.68 0.07 28.98
C GLY A 559 1.95 0.47 27.53
N VAL A 560 1.41 1.60 27.06
CA VAL A 560 1.69 2.13 25.73
C VAL A 560 3.12 2.70 25.69
N PRO A 561 3.98 2.27 24.75
CA PRO A 561 5.34 2.81 24.58
C PRO A 561 5.33 4.32 24.33
N ALA A 562 6.38 5.02 24.79
CA ALA A 562 6.45 6.47 24.66
C ALA A 562 6.43 6.97 23.20
N LEU A 563 7.02 6.21 22.26
CA LEU A 563 7.00 6.52 20.83
C LEU A 563 5.60 6.39 20.25
N SER A 564 4.89 5.31 20.59
CA SER A 564 3.51 5.09 20.15
C SER A 564 2.56 6.13 20.77
N ARG A 565 2.81 6.53 22.02
CA ARG A 565 2.09 7.63 22.67
C ARG A 565 2.29 8.97 21.94
N TRP A 566 3.51 9.23 21.45
CA TRP A 566 3.78 10.39 20.61
C TRP A 566 2.98 10.33 19.29
N LYS A 567 2.91 9.16 18.62
CA LYS A 567 2.07 8.97 17.41
C LYS A 567 0.59 9.31 17.69
N MET A 568 0.07 8.86 18.84
CA MET A 568 -1.32 9.18 19.25
C MET A 568 -1.49 10.69 19.51
N VAL A 569 -0.55 11.34 20.20
CA VAL A 569 -0.56 12.81 20.41
C VAL A 569 -0.51 13.55 19.07
N ASP A 570 0.28 13.08 18.11
CA ASP A 570 0.34 13.66 16.77
C ASP A 570 -0.99 13.58 16.03
N ASN A 571 -1.74 12.47 16.16
CA ASN A 571 -3.10 12.38 15.62
C ASN A 571 -4.04 13.40 16.23
N LEU A 572 -4.00 13.57 17.57
CA LEU A 572 -4.80 14.62 18.23
C LEU A 572 -4.41 16.02 17.73
N ARG A 573 -3.11 16.31 17.61
CA ARG A 573 -2.59 17.57 17.10
C ARG A 573 -3.08 17.85 15.67
N ARG A 574 -3.06 16.82 14.80
CA ARG A 574 -3.55 16.92 13.40
C ARG A 574 -5.04 17.24 13.34
N SER A 575 -5.85 16.67 14.22
CA SER A 575 -7.29 16.97 14.29
C SER A 575 -7.58 18.40 14.79
N LEU A 576 -6.67 18.99 15.58
CA LEU A 576 -6.76 20.39 16.04
C LEU A 576 -6.31 21.40 14.97
N THR A 577 -5.48 21.01 14.02
CA THR A 577 -4.88 21.92 13.02
C THR A 577 -5.91 22.74 12.25
N PRO A 578 -7.02 22.20 11.69
CA PRO A 578 -8.02 23.01 10.99
C PRO A 578 -8.70 24.04 11.89
N ILE A 579 -8.97 23.67 13.14
CA ILE A 579 -9.63 24.53 14.12
C ILE A 579 -8.74 25.73 14.44
N PHE A 580 -7.48 25.47 14.81
CA PHE A 580 -6.52 26.51 15.15
C PHE A 580 -6.16 27.39 13.96
N TRP A 581 -6.09 26.80 12.75
CA TRP A 581 -5.85 27.54 11.52
C TRP A 581 -6.97 28.56 11.24
N VAL A 582 -8.24 28.13 11.33
CA VAL A 582 -9.40 29.01 11.15
C VAL A 582 -9.44 30.11 12.22
N MET A 583 -9.22 29.75 13.48
CA MET A 583 -9.18 30.71 14.58
C MET A 583 -8.04 31.72 14.40
N ALA A 584 -6.85 31.28 14.01
CA ALA A 584 -5.69 32.13 13.72
C ALA A 584 -5.98 33.10 12.54
N ALA A 585 -6.65 32.60 11.48
CA ALA A 585 -7.06 33.41 10.34
C ALA A 585 -8.02 34.54 10.80
N ILE A 586 -9.10 34.21 11.52
CA ILE A 586 -10.09 35.18 12.03
C ILE A 586 -9.42 36.20 12.98
N ALA A 587 -8.54 35.73 13.88
CA ALA A 587 -7.78 36.62 14.76
C ALA A 587 -6.90 37.59 13.97
N GLY A 588 -6.20 37.11 12.94
CA GLY A 588 -5.39 37.98 12.07
C GLY A 588 -6.23 39.04 11.31
N TRP A 589 -7.38 38.63 10.77
CA TRP A 589 -8.30 39.56 10.08
C TRP A 589 -8.91 40.59 11.00
N THR A 590 -9.07 40.25 12.28
CA THR A 590 -9.68 41.14 13.27
C THR A 590 -8.67 42.11 13.91
N LEU A 591 -7.47 41.60 14.21
CA LEU A 591 -6.48 42.33 15.00
C LEU A 591 -5.46 43.13 14.15
N LEU A 592 -5.33 42.78 12.86
CA LEU A 592 -4.30 43.36 11.99
C LEU A 592 -4.91 44.24 10.90
N PRO A 593 -4.23 45.35 10.53
CA PRO A 593 -4.58 46.11 9.35
C PRO A 593 -4.45 45.29 8.08
N PHE A 594 -5.08 45.71 6.98
CA PHE A 594 -5.18 44.94 5.71
C PHE A 594 -3.86 44.31 5.24
N THR A 595 -2.78 45.12 5.14
CA THR A 595 -1.50 44.61 4.63
C THR A 595 -0.92 43.50 5.51
N GLN A 596 -0.96 43.71 6.83
CA GLN A 596 -0.45 42.72 7.80
C GLN A 596 -1.37 41.52 7.93
N ALA A 597 -2.68 41.69 7.82
CA ALA A 597 -3.65 40.59 7.75
C ALA A 597 -3.43 39.72 6.51
N ALA A 598 -3.13 40.35 5.36
CA ALA A 598 -2.77 39.61 4.14
C ALA A 598 -1.44 38.85 4.29
N GLN A 599 -0.41 39.44 4.91
CA GLN A 599 0.86 38.76 5.21
C GLN A 599 0.68 37.59 6.19
N TRP A 600 -0.12 37.80 7.25
CA TRP A 600 -0.49 36.76 8.20
C TRP A 600 -1.21 35.58 7.50
N GLN A 601 -2.15 35.91 6.64
CA GLN A 601 -2.87 34.93 5.87
C GLN A 601 -1.95 34.15 4.92
N ALA A 602 -1.00 34.87 4.27
CA ALA A 602 0.02 34.22 3.44
C ALA A 602 0.91 33.26 4.25
N LEU A 603 1.28 33.60 5.50
CA LEU A 603 2.02 32.72 6.41
C LEU A 603 1.21 31.45 6.75
N LEU A 604 -0.09 31.61 7.05
CA LEU A 604 -1.00 30.48 7.29
C LEU A 604 -1.13 29.59 6.04
N ILE A 605 -1.25 30.17 4.85
CA ILE A 605 -1.28 29.41 3.59
C ILE A 605 0.06 28.70 3.38
N LEU A 606 1.19 29.36 3.63
CA LEU A 606 2.51 28.77 3.50
C LEU A 606 2.67 27.53 4.39
N SER A 607 2.08 27.52 5.60
CA SER A 607 2.10 26.33 6.46
C SER A 607 1.46 25.11 5.81
N LEU A 608 0.45 25.29 4.95
CA LEU A 608 -0.20 24.22 4.19
C LEU A 608 0.64 23.74 2.99
N PHE A 609 1.47 24.62 2.42
CA PHE A 609 2.35 24.30 1.31
C PHE A 609 3.62 23.56 1.75
N MET A 610 3.97 23.55 3.02
CA MET A 610 5.23 22.95 3.49
C MET A 610 5.37 21.50 3.02
N ALA A 611 4.37 20.63 3.26
CA ALA A 611 4.45 19.24 2.87
C ALA A 611 4.55 19.02 1.35
N PRO A 612 3.65 19.58 0.48
CA PRO A 612 3.78 19.43 -0.96
C PRO A 612 5.06 20.03 -1.53
N THR A 613 5.58 21.12 -0.96
CA THR A 613 6.80 21.75 -1.43
C THR A 613 8.00 20.81 -1.28
N PHE A 614 8.08 20.07 -0.20
CA PHE A 614 9.17 19.13 0.01
C PHE A 614 9.13 17.95 -0.97
N ASP A 615 7.94 17.46 -1.30
CA ASP A 615 7.77 16.42 -2.33
C ASP A 615 8.29 16.92 -3.69
N VAL A 616 7.95 18.16 -4.05
CA VAL A 616 8.43 18.81 -5.29
C VAL A 616 9.94 19.02 -5.27
N VAL A 617 10.51 19.52 -4.17
CA VAL A 617 11.95 19.72 -4.02
C VAL A 617 12.71 18.40 -4.20
N ASN A 618 12.21 17.30 -3.61
CA ASN A 618 12.79 15.98 -3.77
C ASN A 618 12.65 15.43 -5.20
N ALA A 619 11.67 15.92 -5.96
CA ALA A 619 11.44 15.54 -7.36
C ALA A 619 12.21 16.40 -8.37
N ILE A 620 12.84 17.52 -7.98
CA ILE A 620 13.58 18.40 -8.90
C ILE A 620 14.77 17.67 -9.55
N LEU A 621 15.49 16.86 -8.77
CA LEU A 621 16.63 16.11 -9.29
C LEU A 621 16.16 14.77 -9.86
N PRO A 622 16.50 14.44 -11.12
CA PRO A 622 16.13 13.15 -11.70
C PRO A 622 16.81 12.02 -10.94
N LYS A 623 16.01 11.05 -10.50
CA LYS A 623 16.49 9.88 -9.72
C LYS A 623 17.00 8.73 -10.61
N SER A 624 16.66 8.73 -11.90
CA SER A 624 17.08 7.70 -12.86
C SER A 624 17.57 8.34 -14.15
N GLY A 625 18.66 7.80 -14.71
CA GLY A 625 19.24 8.27 -15.97
C GLY A 625 18.41 7.97 -17.23
N ASP A 626 17.34 7.20 -17.11
CA ASP A 626 16.55 6.71 -18.24
C ASP A 626 15.40 7.65 -18.66
N GLN A 627 15.15 8.71 -17.88
CA GLN A 627 14.09 9.67 -18.19
C GLN A 627 14.58 10.79 -19.09
N THR A 628 13.82 11.07 -20.15
CA THR A 628 14.09 12.26 -20.97
C THR A 628 13.83 13.52 -20.15
N PRO A 629 14.66 14.60 -20.30
CA PRO A 629 14.44 15.85 -19.56
C PRO A 629 13.02 16.40 -19.73
N ARG A 630 12.45 16.28 -20.93
CA ARG A 630 11.09 16.74 -21.23
C ARG A 630 10.03 15.95 -20.48
N GLY A 631 10.20 14.62 -20.34
CA GLY A 631 9.33 13.76 -19.55
C GLY A 631 9.41 14.09 -18.06
N HIS A 632 10.62 14.29 -17.55
CA HIS A 632 10.87 14.66 -16.16
C HIS A 632 10.19 16.00 -15.76
N PHE A 633 10.42 17.06 -16.55
CA PHE A 633 9.81 18.37 -16.29
C PHE A 633 8.28 18.35 -16.47
N SER A 634 7.75 17.54 -17.38
CA SER A 634 6.29 17.35 -17.53
C SER A 634 5.69 16.65 -16.31
N ALA A 635 6.37 15.66 -15.73
CA ALA A 635 5.94 15.00 -14.49
C ALA A 635 5.98 15.98 -13.31
N LEU A 636 7.11 16.71 -13.16
CA LEU A 636 7.26 17.73 -12.11
C LEU A 636 6.18 18.82 -12.21
N ALA A 637 5.86 19.30 -13.40
CA ALA A 637 4.79 20.30 -13.59
C ALA A 637 3.42 19.76 -13.17
N ARG A 638 3.13 18.49 -13.42
CA ARG A 638 1.90 17.84 -12.95
C ARG A 638 1.87 17.72 -11.43
N ASP A 639 2.98 17.34 -10.80
CA ASP A 639 3.08 17.22 -9.33
C ASP A 639 2.87 18.58 -8.66
N VAL A 640 3.45 19.65 -9.21
CA VAL A 640 3.21 21.02 -8.75
C VAL A 640 1.75 21.44 -8.91
N ALA A 641 1.13 21.12 -10.06
CA ALA A 641 -0.27 21.45 -10.32
C ALA A 641 -1.21 20.70 -9.35
N PHE A 642 -0.99 19.41 -9.13
CA PHE A 642 -1.78 18.62 -8.17
C PHE A 642 -1.55 19.09 -6.72
N GLY A 643 -0.31 19.36 -6.33
CA GLY A 643 0.00 19.91 -5.01
C GLY A 643 -0.69 21.26 -4.76
N THR A 644 -0.67 22.15 -5.76
CA THR A 644 -1.36 23.43 -5.69
C THR A 644 -2.87 23.28 -5.63
N ALA A 645 -3.46 22.42 -6.47
CA ALA A 645 -4.89 22.11 -6.44
C ALA A 645 -5.34 21.55 -5.08
N MET A 646 -4.53 20.64 -4.52
CA MET A 646 -4.79 20.07 -3.21
C MET A 646 -4.79 21.13 -2.09
N VAL A 647 -3.82 22.05 -2.08
CA VAL A 647 -3.78 23.13 -1.09
C VAL A 647 -4.96 24.08 -1.30
N ALA A 648 -5.29 24.44 -2.54
CA ALA A 648 -6.45 25.27 -2.84
C ALA A 648 -7.75 24.62 -2.31
N LEU A 649 -7.96 23.32 -2.58
CA LEU A 649 -9.12 22.62 -2.03
C LEU A 649 -9.09 22.50 -0.51
N LYS A 650 -7.94 22.29 0.11
CA LYS A 650 -7.80 22.33 1.57
C LYS A 650 -8.22 23.67 2.15
N ILE A 651 -7.87 24.79 1.53
CA ILE A 651 -8.29 26.13 1.95
C ILE A 651 -9.80 26.30 1.83
N VAL A 652 -10.40 25.90 0.71
CA VAL A 652 -11.84 25.97 0.48
C VAL A 652 -12.61 25.12 1.50
N LEU A 653 -12.13 23.93 1.79
CA LEU A 653 -12.77 22.97 2.70
C LEU A 653 -12.38 23.19 4.17
N MET A 654 -11.47 24.15 4.47
CA MET A 654 -10.89 24.34 5.79
C MET A 654 -11.94 24.61 6.88
N ALA A 655 -12.93 25.44 6.59
CA ALA A 655 -14.00 25.74 7.54
C ALA A 655 -14.86 24.50 7.85
N HIS A 656 -15.17 23.69 6.85
CA HIS A 656 -15.87 22.42 7.08
C HIS A 656 -15.03 21.46 7.90
N ASN A 657 -13.74 21.31 7.58
CA ASN A 657 -12.84 20.46 8.35
C ASN A 657 -12.71 20.92 9.80
N ALA A 658 -12.65 22.24 10.05
CA ALA A 658 -12.62 22.78 11.39
C ALA A 658 -13.90 22.50 12.18
N TRP A 659 -15.08 22.67 11.56
CA TRP A 659 -16.37 22.32 12.15
C TRP A 659 -16.47 20.83 12.46
N MET A 660 -16.15 20.01 11.48
CA MET A 660 -16.22 18.54 11.56
C MET A 660 -15.29 17.99 12.67
N MET A 661 -14.04 18.48 12.73
CA MET A 661 -13.11 18.09 13.79
C MET A 661 -13.56 18.59 15.16
N GLY A 662 -14.09 19.82 15.23
CA GLY A 662 -14.68 20.36 16.45
C GLY A 662 -15.85 19.51 16.96
N ASP A 663 -16.78 19.14 16.09
CA ASP A 663 -17.90 18.24 16.44
C ASP A 663 -17.38 16.87 16.89
N ALA A 664 -16.43 16.29 16.17
CA ALA A 664 -15.85 14.98 16.53
C ALA A 664 -15.22 15.02 17.94
N ILE A 665 -14.44 16.05 18.24
CA ILE A 665 -13.76 16.22 19.52
C ILE A 665 -14.78 16.42 20.66
N VAL A 666 -15.68 17.40 20.53
CA VAL A 666 -16.65 17.73 21.57
C VAL A 666 -17.57 16.55 21.83
N ARG A 667 -18.09 15.93 20.79
CA ARG A 667 -18.93 14.72 20.87
C ARG A 667 -18.22 13.58 21.56
N THR A 668 -16.96 13.33 21.24
CA THR A 668 -16.19 12.24 21.85
C THR A 668 -15.90 12.52 23.31
N LEU A 669 -15.46 13.72 23.68
CA LEU A 669 -15.19 14.08 25.06
C LEU A 669 -16.46 14.03 25.91
N TYR A 670 -17.59 14.51 25.39
CA TYR A 670 -18.88 14.41 26.06
C TYR A 670 -19.27 12.93 26.27
N ARG A 671 -19.14 12.12 25.23
CA ARG A 671 -19.46 10.68 25.31
C ARG A 671 -18.50 9.93 26.25
N LEU A 672 -17.25 10.29 26.29
CA LEU A 672 -16.23 9.63 27.10
C LEU A 672 -16.38 9.97 28.60
N PHE A 673 -16.64 11.24 28.92
CA PHE A 673 -16.60 11.70 30.31
C PHE A 673 -17.99 11.91 30.95
N VAL A 674 -19.04 12.12 30.13
CA VAL A 674 -20.38 12.47 30.64
C VAL A 674 -21.40 11.35 30.38
N SER A 675 -21.71 11.06 29.12
CA SER A 675 -22.81 10.15 28.81
C SER A 675 -22.43 8.68 28.83
N ARG A 676 -21.20 8.32 28.49
CA ARG A 676 -20.70 6.94 28.29
C ARG A 676 -21.57 6.11 27.35
N GLN A 677 -22.22 6.76 26.40
CA GLN A 677 -23.09 6.14 25.40
C GLN A 677 -22.65 6.44 23.98
N ASN A 678 -22.98 5.57 23.02
CA ASN A 678 -22.74 5.72 21.60
C ASN A 678 -21.24 5.90 21.22
N LEU A 679 -20.31 5.35 22.00
CA LEU A 679 -18.88 5.39 21.69
C LEU A 679 -18.54 4.54 20.46
N LEU A 680 -19.24 3.42 20.25
CA LEU A 680 -19.05 2.53 19.10
C LEU A 680 -19.96 2.85 17.89
N GLU A 681 -20.58 4.03 17.86
CA GLU A 681 -21.42 4.45 16.73
C GLU A 681 -20.61 4.48 15.44
N TRP A 682 -21.07 3.71 14.45
CA TRP A 682 -20.35 3.54 13.18
C TRP A 682 -21.31 3.37 12.01
N ARG A 683 -20.95 3.99 10.86
CA ARG A 683 -21.59 3.77 9.56
C ARG A 683 -20.55 3.29 8.57
N THR A 684 -20.89 2.26 7.80
CA THR A 684 -19.99 1.76 6.76
C THR A 684 -19.82 2.77 5.62
N ALA A 685 -18.70 2.67 4.88
CA ALA A 685 -18.50 3.46 3.67
C ALA A 685 -19.61 3.19 2.62
N SER A 686 -20.03 1.93 2.50
CA SER A 686 -21.14 1.51 1.62
C SER A 686 -22.47 2.15 2.04
N GLN A 687 -22.80 2.18 3.33
CA GLN A 687 -24.00 2.87 3.83
C GLN A 687 -23.92 4.38 3.60
N ALA A 688 -22.75 5.00 3.79
CA ALA A 688 -22.53 6.40 3.52
C ALA A 688 -22.67 6.73 2.03
N HIS A 689 -22.25 5.81 1.16
CA HIS A 689 -22.37 5.94 -0.28
C HIS A 689 -23.81 5.80 -0.78
N LYS A 690 -24.58 4.84 -0.23
CA LYS A 690 -26.01 4.62 -0.55
C LYS A 690 -26.91 5.75 -0.01
N ALA A 691 -26.53 6.41 1.09
CA ALA A 691 -27.34 7.46 1.74
C ALA A 691 -27.14 8.88 1.18
N GLY A 692 -26.14 9.13 0.35
CA GLY A 692 -25.78 10.46 -0.13
C GLY A 692 -26.29 10.75 -1.55
N ASP A 693 -27.33 11.59 -1.71
CA ASP A 693 -27.61 12.25 -2.97
C ASP A 693 -26.46 13.23 -3.32
N ASN A 694 -26.03 13.23 -4.60
CA ASN A 694 -25.01 14.15 -5.10
C ASN A 694 -25.57 15.58 -5.34
N ASP A 695 -26.75 15.88 -4.81
CA ASP A 695 -27.37 17.17 -4.93
C ASP A 695 -26.66 18.24 -4.10
N VAL A 696 -26.55 19.44 -4.64
CA VAL A 696 -25.94 20.60 -3.99
C VAL A 696 -26.62 20.91 -2.64
N GLY A 697 -27.94 20.74 -2.56
CA GLY A 697 -28.70 20.94 -1.33
C GLY A 697 -28.28 20.01 -0.21
N SER A 698 -28.04 18.74 -0.52
CA SER A 698 -27.51 17.74 0.44
C SER A 698 -26.16 18.15 1.00
N TYR A 699 -25.25 18.69 0.15
CA TYR A 699 -23.95 19.19 0.61
C TYR A 699 -24.10 20.43 1.50
N TYR A 700 -25.03 21.37 1.22
CA TYR A 700 -25.30 22.49 2.13
C TYR A 700 -25.85 21.99 3.47
N GLY A 701 -26.73 20.98 3.48
CA GLY A 701 -27.22 20.35 4.70
C GLY A 701 -26.13 19.66 5.51
N MET A 702 -25.16 19.00 4.86
CA MET A 702 -24.02 18.34 5.54
C MET A 702 -22.98 19.35 6.03
N MET A 703 -22.68 20.39 5.23
CA MET A 703 -21.61 21.34 5.47
C MET A 703 -22.07 22.67 6.05
N TYR A 704 -23.27 22.74 6.65
CA TYR A 704 -23.84 23.99 7.20
C TYR A 704 -22.89 24.71 8.16
N GLY A 705 -22.06 23.98 8.91
CA GLY A 705 -21.06 24.53 9.81
C GLY A 705 -19.98 25.36 9.10
N ALA A 706 -19.59 24.99 7.87
CA ALA A 706 -18.67 25.81 7.07
C ALA A 706 -19.30 27.15 6.69
N VAL A 707 -20.58 27.13 6.35
CA VAL A 707 -21.34 28.34 6.02
C VAL A 707 -21.43 29.26 7.25
N ILE A 708 -21.72 28.70 8.43
CA ILE A 708 -21.74 29.46 9.69
C ILE A 708 -20.36 30.07 9.95
N ILE A 709 -19.28 29.28 9.86
CA ILE A 709 -17.92 29.80 10.07
C ILE A 709 -17.58 30.90 9.06
N GLY A 710 -18.02 30.76 7.79
CA GLY A 710 -17.82 31.79 6.78
C GLY A 710 -18.48 33.10 7.14
N PHE A 711 -19.75 33.08 7.58
CA PHE A 711 -20.47 34.27 8.04
C PHE A 711 -19.86 34.88 9.32
N VAL A 712 -19.56 34.05 10.32
CA VAL A 712 -18.96 34.49 11.59
C VAL A 712 -17.56 35.06 11.33
N GLY A 713 -16.75 34.39 10.48
CA GLY A 713 -15.40 34.81 10.11
C GLY A 713 -15.35 36.14 9.38
N LEU A 714 -16.43 36.54 8.68
CA LEU A 714 -16.58 37.86 8.08
C LEU A 714 -17.16 38.85 9.07
N ALA A 715 -18.16 38.45 9.84
CA ALA A 715 -18.86 39.36 10.76
C ALA A 715 -17.96 39.93 11.87
N ILE A 716 -17.08 39.10 12.46
CA ILE A 716 -16.21 39.52 13.57
C ILE A 716 -15.28 40.66 13.15
N PRO A 717 -14.45 40.59 12.07
CA PRO A 717 -13.59 41.71 11.69
C PRO A 717 -14.39 42.93 11.18
N VAL A 718 -15.57 42.76 10.59
CA VAL A 718 -16.43 43.86 10.19
C VAL A 718 -16.97 44.63 11.43
N LEU A 719 -17.46 43.89 12.43
CA LEU A 719 -17.94 44.48 13.69
C LEU A 719 -16.82 45.15 14.53
N ALA A 720 -15.57 44.69 14.32
CA ALA A 720 -14.38 45.30 14.93
C ALA A 720 -13.81 46.45 14.11
N ASP A 721 -14.47 46.94 13.07
CA ASP A 721 -14.01 47.98 12.15
C ASP A 721 -12.60 47.74 11.59
N SER A 722 -12.21 46.47 11.46
CA SER A 722 -10.90 46.10 10.97
C SER A 722 -10.83 46.13 9.43
N THR A 723 -9.78 46.77 8.91
CA THR A 723 -9.50 46.73 7.45
C THR A 723 -9.10 45.34 6.97
N GLY A 724 -8.74 44.44 7.88
CA GLY A 724 -8.54 43.01 7.58
C GLY A 724 -9.81 42.29 7.13
N ALA A 725 -10.98 42.88 7.33
CA ALA A 725 -12.26 42.40 6.81
C ALA A 725 -12.25 42.20 5.27
N PHE A 726 -11.44 42.97 4.51
CA PHE A 726 -11.26 42.75 3.09
C PHE A 726 -10.62 41.38 2.79
N VAL A 727 -9.66 40.94 3.59
CA VAL A 727 -9.07 39.60 3.46
C VAL A 727 -10.10 38.53 3.84
N ALA A 728 -10.80 38.75 4.97
CA ALA A 728 -11.86 37.86 5.45
C ALA A 728 -12.95 37.61 4.40
N PHE A 729 -13.34 38.65 3.64
CA PHE A 729 -14.39 38.57 2.61
C PHE A 729 -14.10 37.47 1.57
N PHE A 730 -12.87 37.38 1.07
CA PHE A 730 -12.51 36.38 0.07
C PHE A 730 -12.58 34.96 0.64
N PHE A 731 -12.09 34.74 1.86
CA PHE A 731 -12.15 33.43 2.52
C PHE A 731 -13.59 33.07 2.92
N ALA A 732 -14.37 34.03 3.42
CA ALA A 732 -15.79 33.81 3.70
C ALA A 732 -16.56 33.37 2.44
N LEU A 733 -16.30 34.00 1.28
CA LEU A 733 -16.90 33.61 0.03
C LEU A 733 -16.58 32.14 -0.34
N PHE A 734 -15.33 31.76 -0.21
CA PHE A 734 -14.92 30.34 -0.46
C PHE A 734 -15.55 29.36 0.55
N TRP A 735 -15.62 29.72 1.83
CA TRP A 735 -16.19 28.87 2.86
C TRP A 735 -17.71 28.73 2.75
N ILE A 736 -18.43 29.83 2.44
CA ILE A 736 -19.87 29.79 2.17
C ILE A 736 -20.17 29.02 0.89
N GLY A 737 -19.31 29.13 -0.15
CA GLY A 737 -19.42 28.39 -1.41
C GLY A 737 -18.88 26.97 -1.36
N SER A 738 -18.20 26.58 -0.28
CA SER A 738 -17.52 25.27 -0.19
C SER A 738 -18.44 24.05 -0.41
N PRO A 739 -19.74 24.05 0.02
CA PRO A 739 -20.62 22.95 -0.26
C PRO A 739 -20.89 22.74 -1.77
N ALA A 740 -21.07 23.85 -2.51
CA ALA A 740 -21.25 23.78 -3.95
C ALA A 740 -19.98 23.27 -4.66
N ILE A 741 -18.81 23.73 -4.22
CA ILE A 741 -17.51 23.26 -4.73
C ILE A 741 -17.33 21.78 -4.40
N ALA A 742 -17.63 21.35 -3.18
CA ALA A 742 -17.54 19.96 -2.73
C ALA A 742 -18.44 19.04 -3.57
N SER A 743 -19.69 19.46 -3.85
CA SER A 743 -20.60 18.74 -4.76
C SER A 743 -20.00 18.64 -6.17
N TRP A 744 -19.47 19.75 -6.69
CA TRP A 744 -18.90 19.78 -8.05
C TRP A 744 -17.67 18.85 -8.19
N ILE A 745 -16.70 18.91 -7.26
CA ILE A 745 -15.50 18.07 -7.33
C ILE A 745 -15.78 16.58 -7.09
N SER A 746 -16.91 16.26 -6.47
CA SER A 746 -17.34 14.88 -6.16
C SER A 746 -18.10 14.23 -7.32
N ARG A 747 -18.40 14.98 -8.40
CA ARG A 747 -19.06 14.39 -9.57
C ARG A 747 -18.05 13.52 -10.31
N SER A 748 -18.43 12.26 -10.55
CA SER A 748 -17.76 11.44 -11.54
C SER A 748 -18.10 11.99 -12.93
N ALA A 749 -17.17 11.95 -13.85
CA ALA A 749 -17.47 12.26 -15.22
C ALA A 749 -18.49 11.21 -15.71
N GLU A 750 -19.66 11.68 -16.13
CA GLU A 750 -20.63 10.80 -16.79
C GLU A 750 -20.00 10.31 -18.09
N THR A 751 -19.66 9.04 -18.12
CA THR A 751 -19.01 8.36 -19.25
C THR A 751 -19.91 8.36 -20.49
N GLU A 752 -21.22 8.49 -20.30
CA GLU A 752 -22.21 8.41 -21.39
C GLU A 752 -22.11 9.53 -22.43
N ASP A 753 -21.72 10.75 -22.07
CA ASP A 753 -21.71 11.87 -23.01
C ASP A 753 -20.43 11.98 -23.87
N ARG A 754 -19.31 11.35 -23.42
CA ARG A 754 -18.05 11.37 -24.17
C ARG A 754 -17.94 10.29 -25.25
N LEU A 755 -18.80 9.29 -25.20
CA LEU A 755 -18.83 8.16 -26.14
C LEU A 755 -19.89 8.33 -27.25
N ARG A 756 -20.44 9.52 -27.48
CA ARG A 756 -21.28 9.78 -28.65
C ARG A 756 -20.43 9.78 -29.92
N ILE A 757 -20.17 8.58 -30.41
CA ILE A 757 -19.51 8.35 -31.68
C ILE A 757 -20.55 8.62 -32.79
N SER A 758 -20.18 9.35 -33.86
CA SER A 758 -21.09 9.57 -35.00
C SER A 758 -21.38 8.24 -35.69
N GLN A 759 -22.55 8.15 -36.34
CA GLN A 759 -22.93 6.95 -37.10
C GLN A 759 -21.92 6.63 -38.22
N ALA A 760 -21.26 7.64 -38.80
CA ALA A 760 -20.21 7.47 -39.77
C ALA A 760 -18.95 6.83 -39.13
N ASP A 761 -18.57 7.25 -37.90
CA ASP A 761 -17.45 6.67 -37.19
C ASP A 761 -17.75 5.25 -36.73
N ILE A 762 -18.99 4.96 -36.29
CA ILE A 762 -19.42 3.60 -35.94
C ILE A 762 -19.26 2.68 -37.15
N HIS A 763 -19.70 3.13 -38.35
CA HIS A 763 -19.54 2.35 -39.56
C HIS A 763 -18.08 2.14 -39.94
N ALA A 764 -17.25 3.18 -39.84
CA ALA A 764 -15.81 3.09 -40.09
C ALA A 764 -15.14 2.11 -39.14
N LEU A 765 -15.40 2.21 -37.82
CA LEU A 765 -14.84 1.34 -36.80
C LEU A 765 -15.30 -0.12 -37.01
N ARG A 766 -16.57 -0.35 -37.31
CA ARG A 766 -17.05 -1.71 -37.64
C ARG A 766 -16.40 -2.27 -38.89
N THR A 767 -16.13 -1.44 -39.89
CA THR A 767 -15.40 -1.88 -41.09
C THR A 767 -13.97 -2.26 -40.77
N VAL A 768 -13.25 -1.50 -39.95
CA VAL A 768 -11.92 -1.82 -39.49
C VAL A 768 -11.93 -3.11 -38.68
N ALA A 769 -12.84 -3.24 -37.73
CA ALA A 769 -12.99 -4.44 -36.91
C ALA A 769 -13.28 -5.68 -37.77
N ARG A 770 -14.15 -5.56 -38.79
CA ARG A 770 -14.46 -6.68 -39.71
C ARG A 770 -13.27 -7.09 -40.57
N ARG A 771 -12.43 -6.12 -40.99
CA ARG A 771 -11.18 -6.41 -41.72
C ARG A 771 -10.15 -7.07 -40.81
N THR A 772 -10.06 -6.64 -39.56
CA THR A 772 -9.21 -7.29 -38.55
C THR A 772 -9.63 -8.73 -38.30
N TRP A 773 -10.97 -8.97 -38.14
CA TRP A 773 -11.48 -10.33 -38.01
C TRP A 773 -11.20 -11.20 -39.24
N HIS A 774 -11.23 -10.62 -40.43
CA HIS A 774 -10.95 -11.35 -41.67
C HIS A 774 -9.55 -11.97 -41.72
N TYR A 775 -8.57 -11.34 -41.07
CA TYR A 775 -7.24 -11.93 -40.92
C TYR A 775 -7.33 -13.27 -40.17
N PHE A 776 -7.96 -13.29 -39.02
CA PHE A 776 -8.09 -14.53 -38.23
C PHE A 776 -8.99 -15.57 -38.92
N GLU A 777 -10.07 -15.13 -39.55
CA GLU A 777 -10.96 -15.98 -40.30
C GLU A 777 -10.25 -16.70 -41.45
N SER A 778 -9.28 -16.04 -42.10
CA SER A 778 -8.55 -16.55 -43.26
C SER A 778 -7.35 -17.41 -42.87
N PHE A 779 -6.68 -17.09 -41.76
CA PHE A 779 -5.37 -17.69 -41.44
C PHE A 779 -5.37 -18.59 -40.21
N VAL A 780 -6.42 -18.61 -39.39
CA VAL A 780 -6.54 -19.60 -38.31
C VAL A 780 -7.32 -20.79 -38.78
N THR A 781 -6.61 -21.79 -39.29
CA THR A 781 -7.14 -22.99 -39.93
C THR A 781 -6.55 -24.23 -39.32
N GLU A 782 -7.11 -25.39 -39.65
CA GLU A 782 -6.53 -26.69 -39.26
C GLU A 782 -5.09 -26.89 -39.77
N GLU A 783 -4.75 -26.37 -40.95
CA GLU A 783 -3.41 -26.37 -41.50
C GLU A 783 -2.40 -25.66 -40.60
N HIS A 784 -2.85 -24.65 -39.91
CA HIS A 784 -2.07 -23.87 -38.95
C HIS A 784 -2.35 -24.29 -37.49
N HIS A 785 -2.84 -25.52 -37.29
CA HIS A 785 -3.15 -26.13 -35.99
C HIS A 785 -4.13 -25.26 -35.16
N ASN A 786 -5.03 -24.53 -35.82
CA ASN A 786 -5.98 -23.61 -35.19
C ASN A 786 -5.32 -22.50 -34.35
N LEU A 787 -4.07 -22.14 -34.67
CA LEU A 787 -3.33 -21.05 -34.03
C LEU A 787 -3.14 -19.89 -35.00
N PRO A 788 -3.21 -18.62 -34.49
CA PRO A 788 -2.99 -17.45 -35.34
C PRO A 788 -1.51 -17.37 -35.75
N PRO A 789 -1.19 -17.17 -37.04
CA PRO A 789 0.18 -16.91 -37.48
C PRO A 789 0.66 -15.54 -36.98
N ASP A 790 1.98 -15.34 -36.99
CA ASP A 790 2.60 -14.10 -36.51
C ASP A 790 2.24 -12.90 -37.40
N ASN A 791 2.33 -13.09 -38.70
CA ASN A 791 1.98 -12.07 -39.68
C ASN A 791 1.70 -12.65 -41.07
N PHE A 792 1.13 -11.83 -41.93
CA PHE A 792 1.00 -12.08 -43.37
C PHE A 792 1.70 -10.95 -44.13
N GLN A 793 2.64 -11.34 -44.97
CA GLN A 793 3.35 -10.38 -45.84
C GLN A 793 2.70 -10.43 -47.23
N GLU A 794 2.26 -9.31 -47.78
CA GLU A 794 1.67 -9.23 -49.11
C GLU A 794 2.72 -8.99 -50.21
N SER A 795 3.75 -8.18 -49.92
CA SER A 795 4.76 -7.77 -50.88
C SER A 795 6.16 -8.11 -50.34
N PRO A 796 7.12 -8.60 -51.15
CA PRO A 796 7.07 -8.77 -52.60
C PRO A 796 6.32 -10.03 -53.09
N ALA A 797 5.94 -10.91 -52.17
CA ALA A 797 5.11 -12.10 -52.42
C ALA A 797 4.24 -12.38 -51.18
N PRO A 798 3.04 -12.96 -51.38
CA PRO A 798 2.18 -13.34 -50.27
C PRO A 798 2.81 -14.48 -49.49
N VAL A 799 3.16 -14.24 -48.23
CA VAL A 799 3.79 -15.24 -47.32
C VAL A 799 3.16 -15.16 -45.93
N VAL A 800 2.69 -16.29 -45.45
CA VAL A 800 2.21 -16.43 -44.06
C VAL A 800 3.42 -16.86 -43.19
N ALA A 801 3.63 -16.21 -42.04
CA ALA A 801 4.63 -16.63 -41.07
C ALA A 801 4.02 -17.66 -40.10
N PRO A 802 4.31 -18.96 -40.21
CA PRO A 802 3.60 -20.04 -39.50
C PRO A 802 4.03 -20.19 -38.03
N ARG A 803 4.66 -19.19 -37.45
CA ARG A 803 4.98 -19.12 -36.01
C ARG A 803 3.89 -18.33 -35.28
N THR A 804 3.73 -18.57 -33.99
CA THR A 804 2.78 -17.85 -33.14
C THR A 804 3.42 -17.42 -31.83
N SER A 805 2.72 -16.60 -31.05
CA SER A 805 3.12 -16.14 -29.74
C SER A 805 1.91 -16.15 -28.78
N PRO A 806 2.12 -16.14 -27.45
CA PRO A 806 1.03 -16.01 -26.49
C PRO A 806 0.17 -14.77 -26.74
N THR A 807 0.81 -13.67 -27.14
CA THR A 807 0.12 -12.42 -27.48
C THR A 807 -0.81 -12.63 -28.66
N ASN A 808 -0.35 -13.27 -29.73
CA ASN A 808 -1.18 -13.54 -30.92
C ASN A 808 -2.37 -14.42 -30.58
N VAL A 809 -2.15 -15.47 -29.77
CA VAL A 809 -3.23 -16.35 -29.29
C VAL A 809 -4.23 -15.59 -28.45
N GLY A 810 -3.77 -14.77 -27.49
CA GLY A 810 -4.63 -13.94 -26.65
C GLY A 810 -5.48 -12.97 -27.46
N VAL A 811 -4.88 -12.28 -28.43
CA VAL A 811 -5.60 -11.36 -29.35
C VAL A 811 -6.61 -12.11 -30.20
N TYR A 812 -6.27 -13.31 -30.68
CA TYR A 812 -7.21 -14.15 -31.44
C TYR A 812 -8.42 -14.56 -30.59
N LEU A 813 -8.23 -15.04 -29.38
CA LEU A 813 -9.32 -15.45 -28.50
C LEU A 813 -10.26 -14.28 -28.20
N LEU A 814 -9.71 -13.08 -27.92
CA LEU A 814 -10.48 -11.86 -27.77
C LEU A 814 -11.25 -11.50 -29.05
N SER A 815 -10.61 -11.68 -30.22
CA SER A 815 -11.23 -11.38 -31.52
C SER A 815 -12.37 -12.36 -31.84
N VAL A 816 -12.29 -13.64 -31.42
CA VAL A 816 -13.40 -14.60 -31.54
C VAL A 816 -14.62 -14.16 -30.75
N VAL A 817 -14.42 -13.73 -29.49
CA VAL A 817 -15.49 -13.21 -28.64
C VAL A 817 -16.12 -11.95 -29.29
N SER A 818 -15.26 -11.01 -29.73
CA SER A 818 -15.71 -9.80 -30.40
C SER A 818 -16.49 -10.10 -31.69
N ALA A 819 -16.03 -11.04 -32.52
CA ALA A 819 -16.71 -11.45 -33.75
C ALA A 819 -18.10 -12.02 -33.47
N ARG A 820 -18.24 -12.78 -32.39
CA ARG A 820 -19.54 -13.26 -31.92
C ARG A 820 -20.43 -12.09 -31.47
N ASP A 821 -19.92 -11.15 -30.70
CA ASP A 821 -20.68 -9.99 -30.21
C ASP A 821 -21.11 -9.05 -31.34
N PHE A 822 -20.30 -8.92 -32.39
CA PHE A 822 -20.67 -8.24 -33.63
C PHE A 822 -21.65 -9.04 -34.53
N GLY A 823 -21.94 -10.29 -34.20
CA GLY A 823 -22.80 -11.17 -34.95
C GLY A 823 -22.21 -11.72 -36.27
N TRP A 824 -20.89 -11.72 -36.41
CA TRP A 824 -20.18 -12.25 -37.57
C TRP A 824 -20.03 -13.78 -37.56
N ILE A 825 -20.03 -14.35 -36.40
CA ILE A 825 -20.00 -15.81 -36.16
C ILE A 825 -21.08 -16.20 -35.14
N SER A 826 -21.52 -17.45 -35.21
CA SER A 826 -22.43 -18.01 -34.22
C SER A 826 -21.76 -18.33 -32.90
N LEU A 827 -22.55 -18.49 -31.84
CA LEU A 827 -22.03 -18.95 -30.55
C LEU A 827 -21.37 -20.33 -30.67
N SER A 828 -21.97 -21.22 -31.44
CA SER A 828 -21.44 -22.57 -31.71
C SER A 828 -20.07 -22.49 -32.42
N ASP A 829 -19.94 -21.63 -33.44
CA ASP A 829 -18.68 -21.46 -34.16
C ASP A 829 -17.60 -20.81 -33.25
N ALA A 830 -17.97 -19.85 -32.40
CA ALA A 830 -17.06 -19.26 -31.43
C ALA A 830 -16.51 -20.32 -30.45
N ILE A 831 -17.38 -21.16 -29.89
CA ILE A 831 -16.98 -22.24 -28.98
C ILE A 831 -16.07 -23.23 -29.72
N THR A 832 -16.40 -23.67 -30.94
CA THR A 832 -15.60 -24.60 -31.72
C THR A 832 -14.19 -24.04 -31.97
N ARG A 833 -14.07 -22.76 -32.33
CA ARG A 833 -12.75 -22.10 -32.57
C ARG A 833 -11.92 -22.00 -31.30
N ILE A 834 -12.53 -21.61 -30.18
CA ILE A 834 -11.85 -21.52 -28.89
C ILE A 834 -11.38 -22.93 -28.45
N ASP A 835 -12.26 -23.94 -28.52
CA ASP A 835 -11.97 -25.30 -28.12
C ASP A 835 -10.82 -25.92 -28.94
N ALA A 836 -10.84 -25.74 -30.26
CA ALA A 836 -9.78 -26.19 -31.15
C ALA A 836 -8.42 -25.55 -30.83
N THR A 837 -8.42 -24.23 -30.53
CA THR A 837 -7.21 -23.51 -30.15
C THR A 837 -6.68 -23.96 -28.77
N MET A 838 -7.57 -24.13 -27.81
CA MET A 838 -7.21 -24.58 -26.47
C MET A 838 -6.68 -26.00 -26.47
N THR A 839 -7.30 -26.89 -27.23
CA THR A 839 -6.83 -28.29 -27.44
C THR A 839 -5.41 -28.31 -28.00
N THR A 840 -5.12 -27.45 -28.98
CA THR A 840 -3.76 -27.35 -29.53
C THR A 840 -2.76 -26.86 -28.48
N ILE A 841 -3.11 -25.80 -27.70
CA ILE A 841 -2.24 -25.27 -26.65
C ILE A 841 -1.98 -26.30 -25.55
N GLU A 842 -2.99 -27.08 -25.17
CA GLU A 842 -2.85 -28.12 -24.16
C GLU A 842 -1.93 -29.25 -24.60
N SER A 843 -1.89 -29.53 -25.90
CA SER A 843 -1.00 -30.54 -26.51
C SER A 843 0.45 -30.07 -26.64
N MET A 844 0.75 -28.79 -26.49
CA MET A 844 2.10 -28.25 -26.63
C MET A 844 3.01 -28.65 -25.47
N PRO A 845 4.32 -28.89 -25.73
CA PRO A 845 5.30 -29.08 -24.67
C PRO A 845 5.32 -27.90 -23.71
N ARG A 846 5.30 -28.16 -22.40
CA ARG A 846 5.33 -27.13 -21.35
C ARG A 846 6.71 -27.06 -20.73
N HIS A 847 7.19 -25.85 -20.47
CA HIS A 847 8.38 -25.61 -19.68
C HIS A 847 7.98 -24.88 -18.40
N ARG A 848 8.20 -25.48 -17.23
CA ARG A 848 7.84 -24.95 -15.90
C ARG A 848 6.38 -24.47 -15.83
N ALA A 849 5.45 -25.28 -16.29
CA ALA A 849 4.01 -24.98 -16.38
C ALA A 849 3.61 -23.81 -17.32
N ILE A 850 4.56 -23.28 -18.09
CA ILE A 850 4.30 -22.29 -19.15
C ILE A 850 4.38 -23.01 -20.50
N SER A 851 3.40 -22.79 -21.36
CA SER A 851 3.41 -23.26 -22.73
C SER A 851 4.63 -22.71 -23.50
N SER A 852 5.46 -23.56 -24.09
CA SER A 852 6.58 -23.10 -24.90
C SER A 852 6.07 -22.48 -26.20
N THR A 853 6.06 -21.18 -26.25
CA THR A 853 5.61 -20.40 -27.42
C THR A 853 6.83 -19.89 -28.18
N GLY A 854 6.82 -20.03 -29.49
CA GLY A 854 7.93 -19.67 -30.38
C GLY A 854 8.50 -20.81 -31.19
N THR A 855 7.97 -22.01 -30.99
CA THR A 855 8.29 -23.18 -31.84
C THR A 855 7.27 -23.30 -32.96
N THR A 856 7.75 -23.44 -34.18
CA THR A 856 6.94 -23.95 -35.29
C THR A 856 6.41 -25.31 -34.88
N PRO A 857 5.10 -25.62 -34.99
CA PRO A 857 4.60 -26.96 -34.73
C PRO A 857 5.38 -27.96 -35.59
N ARG A 858 6.09 -28.89 -34.96
CA ARG A 858 6.76 -29.97 -35.72
C ARG A 858 5.66 -30.83 -36.31
N ARG A 859 5.73 -31.10 -37.65
CA ARG A 859 4.89 -32.07 -38.35
C ARG A 859 5.03 -33.47 -37.75
#